data_3f60c4ffdb5c98e276a7ac7e913d217a
#
_entry.id   3f60c4ffdb5c98e276a7ac7e913d217a
#
_cell.length_a   1.000
_cell.length_b   1.000
_cell.length_c   1.000
_cell.angle_alpha   90.00
_cell.angle_beta   90.00
_cell.angle_gamma   90.00
#
_symmetry.space_group_name_H-M   'P 1'
#
loop_
_entity.id
_entity.type
_entity.pdbx_description
1 polymer ?
#
loop_
_entity_poly.entity_id
_entity_poly.type
_entity_poly.pdbx_seq_one_letter_code
_entity_poly.pdbx_strand_id
1 'polypeptide(L)'
;IKERELPSLVQASITEASGKLAEKIIEVAPKGFRYVIFATTGSEAVSVAVKISQTSTKRRRILAAEGCFHGLSMGDFDTVAYGNISSLEKKLIENPDSYAGFIVEPIQGEGGIIIPPQGYLSQAMEICHKYGVLFIIDEVQTGLGRTGRLFACEKEGIIPDILIIGKVLGGGIYPISACLLKEETYTEEFIKNYSSTFAGNNIASMIGIKVLEMLTRDNNAIIRYIKENGERLLQELSNLKERFPNVIKDVRGEGYLLGIEIKMDRVNFPQCLLSVLSEQGNLVPLIVSYLLNTEKIRLAPTLSNNRVIRLEPSFITSWEECRRVSDALERVIETLNDGNTVKILTPILGMKRNEFPSVSTREREQWNIYNPSQHPQEGRFAFLVHPLDLVNYQEFDPTLSVLTREELQKLSEIGSKTIRPFVIGQTRVMSLSGESAYGEFITLPYTAKQMLELPQEKILNELEEALKLAYKNGARIAGLGAYTSVVSRGGLLLKGKVLPLTTGNSYTVASSIEAIKLAAQKLNVKLNQSTVAIIGATGSIGKALAVLMGEEAYKIILVGNPKHPKSSLRRLTNVELEIYRHLKGQIEKGWTPPQGSIGEHIFTSQEIEESRLIEITTNLDEAISKSQIIVTATNSPIEIINPTLVSPGAIICDISRPPNVSPKIKEVRQDILVIDGGIIEVPGRPSLGWNFGLERGLVYACMAETMMLALEHSYTDISLGTDLSVENILHFRRLAQKHGFKISQLRSFDRPIS
;
A
#
# COMPACT_ATOMS: atom_id res chain seq x y z
N ILE A 1 11.42 32.26 41.72
CA ILE A 1 12.29 31.24 42.30
C ILE A 1 13.68 31.82 42.52
N LYS A 2 14.28 32.42 41.49
CA LYS A 2 15.61 33.09 41.58
C LYS A 2 15.61 34.18 42.67
N GLU A 3 14.55 34.98 42.78
CA GLU A 3 14.41 36.05 43.75
C GLU A 3 14.14 35.59 45.18
N ARG A 4 13.61 34.34 45.35
CA ARG A 4 13.28 33.78 46.65
C ARG A 4 14.21 32.69 47.14
N GLU A 5 15.25 32.33 46.34
CA GLU A 5 16.23 31.28 46.63
C GLU A 5 15.60 29.93 47.11
N LEU A 6 14.41 29.58 46.54
CA LEU A 6 13.69 28.40 46.94
C LEU A 6 14.45 27.14 46.55
N PRO A 7 14.75 26.23 47.46
CA PRO A 7 15.41 24.98 47.14
C PRO A 7 14.55 24.11 46.27
N SER A 8 15.17 23.37 45.32
CA SER A 8 14.54 22.27 44.63
C SER A 8 14.61 21.04 45.55
N LEU A 9 13.56 20.77 46.27
CA LEU A 9 13.50 19.59 47.14
C LEU A 9 13.08 18.37 46.34
N VAL A 10 13.85 17.29 46.55
CA VAL A 10 13.66 16.01 45.91
C VAL A 10 13.23 15.00 46.97
N GLN A 11 12.08 14.38 46.78
CA GLN A 11 11.49 13.31 47.64
C GLN A 11 10.95 13.64 49.01
N ALA A 12 9.91 12.92 49.41
CA ALA A 12 9.26 12.78 50.72
C ALA A 12 8.86 14.06 51.42
N SER A 13 9.01 15.22 50.80
CA SER A 13 8.56 16.52 51.37
C SER A 13 7.57 17.20 50.46
N ILE A 14 6.51 17.75 51.05
CA ILE A 14 5.58 18.60 50.37
C ILE A 14 6.11 20.03 50.47
N THR A 15 6.47 20.62 49.32
CA THR A 15 6.89 22.02 49.29
C THR A 15 5.70 22.95 49.45
N GLU A 16 5.91 24.17 49.91
CA GLU A 16 4.84 25.18 49.99
C GLU A 16 4.17 25.40 48.63
N ALA A 17 4.96 25.43 47.53
CA ALA A 17 4.42 25.61 46.21
C ALA A 17 3.54 24.43 45.74
N SER A 18 3.97 23.18 46.01
CA SER A 18 3.17 22.01 45.64
C SER A 18 1.85 21.93 46.49
N GLY A 19 1.92 22.26 47.79
CA GLY A 19 0.72 22.33 48.61
C GLY A 19 -0.27 23.36 48.05
N LYS A 20 0.18 24.60 47.79
CA LYS A 20 -0.66 25.65 47.18
C LYS A 20 -1.23 25.25 45.81
N LEU A 21 -0.45 24.54 44.98
CA LEU A 21 -0.95 24.04 43.70
C LEU A 21 -2.06 23.01 43.93
N ALA A 22 -1.86 22.06 44.86
CA ALA A 22 -2.86 21.05 45.17
C ALA A 22 -4.17 21.69 45.66
N GLU A 23 -4.11 22.66 46.59
CA GLU A 23 -5.27 23.41 47.05
C GLU A 23 -5.99 24.08 45.90
N LYS A 24 -5.25 24.78 45.01
CA LYS A 24 -5.81 25.46 43.84
C LYS A 24 -6.43 24.51 42.84
N ILE A 25 -5.85 23.34 42.61
CA ILE A 25 -6.45 22.30 41.76
C ILE A 25 -7.78 21.83 42.34
N ILE A 26 -7.82 21.52 43.63
CA ILE A 26 -9.07 21.09 44.32
C ILE A 26 -10.15 22.19 44.32
N GLU A 27 -9.74 23.45 44.44
CA GLU A 27 -10.67 24.60 44.40
C GLU A 27 -11.40 24.68 43.05
N VAL A 28 -10.69 24.42 41.94
CA VAL A 28 -11.24 24.56 40.58
C VAL A 28 -11.80 23.25 40.01
N ALA A 29 -11.46 22.11 40.59
CA ALA A 29 -11.95 20.79 40.15
C ALA A 29 -13.43 20.58 40.49
N PRO A 30 -14.14 19.66 39.82
CA PRO A 30 -15.47 19.23 40.22
C PRO A 30 -15.48 18.82 41.71
N LYS A 31 -16.52 19.21 42.44
CA LYS A 31 -16.60 18.95 43.90
C LYS A 31 -16.60 17.44 44.18
N GLY A 32 -15.77 17.01 45.13
CA GLY A 32 -15.70 15.61 45.58
C GLY A 32 -14.27 15.04 45.58
N PHE A 33 -13.33 15.68 44.89
CA PHE A 33 -11.91 15.33 45.02
C PHE A 33 -11.31 15.87 46.32
N ARG A 34 -10.43 15.09 46.91
CA ARG A 34 -9.79 15.46 48.20
C ARG A 34 -8.26 15.39 48.13
N TYR A 35 -7.69 14.55 47.30
CA TYR A 35 -6.25 14.36 47.22
C TYR A 35 -5.73 14.64 45.81
N VAL A 36 -4.50 15.17 45.76
CA VAL A 36 -3.78 15.42 44.52
C VAL A 36 -2.41 14.72 44.61
N ILE A 37 -2.14 13.84 43.69
CA ILE A 37 -0.84 13.19 43.53
C ILE A 37 -0.18 13.73 42.26
N PHE A 38 0.95 14.41 42.45
CA PHE A 38 1.71 14.94 41.30
C PHE A 38 2.52 13.88 40.62
N ALA A 39 2.72 14.06 39.31
CA ALA A 39 3.61 13.31 38.46
C ALA A 39 4.32 14.26 37.49
N THR A 40 5.39 13.81 36.83
CA THR A 40 6.14 14.66 35.89
C THR A 40 5.56 14.66 34.48
N THR A 41 4.91 13.56 34.08
CA THR A 41 4.33 13.39 32.74
C THR A 41 2.94 12.77 32.80
N GLY A 42 2.13 12.95 31.73
CA GLY A 42 0.84 12.29 31.61
C GLY A 42 0.94 10.78 31.74
N SER A 43 1.94 10.15 31.10
CA SER A 43 2.17 8.70 31.21
C SER A 43 2.44 8.24 32.66
N GLU A 44 3.19 9.05 33.42
CA GLU A 44 3.42 8.74 34.84
C GLU A 44 2.13 8.91 35.66
N ALA A 45 1.33 9.95 35.38
CA ALA A 45 0.04 10.14 36.04
C ALA A 45 -0.94 9.00 35.74
N VAL A 46 -0.96 8.49 34.51
CA VAL A 46 -1.72 7.27 34.18
C VAL A 46 -1.23 6.07 34.96
N SER A 47 0.11 5.87 35.08
CA SER A 47 0.69 4.80 35.90
C SER A 47 0.29 4.90 37.35
N VAL A 48 0.24 6.13 37.90
CA VAL A 48 -0.26 6.41 39.25
C VAL A 48 -1.72 6.00 39.40
N ALA A 49 -2.59 6.44 38.50
CA ALA A 49 -4.01 6.11 38.51
C ALA A 49 -4.26 4.59 38.46
N VAL A 50 -3.58 3.89 37.58
CA VAL A 50 -3.61 2.42 37.47
C VAL A 50 -3.21 1.76 38.79
N LYS A 51 -2.09 2.18 39.36
CA LYS A 51 -1.56 1.58 40.60
C LYS A 51 -2.49 1.83 41.78
N ILE A 52 -3.08 3.01 41.89
CA ILE A 52 -4.09 3.34 42.89
C ILE A 52 -5.29 2.43 42.71
N SER A 53 -5.82 2.30 41.50
CA SER A 53 -6.96 1.44 41.21
C SER A 53 -6.68 -0.02 41.63
N GLN A 54 -5.51 -0.54 41.34
CA GLN A 54 -5.09 -1.89 41.70
C GLN A 54 -4.98 -2.06 43.23
N THR A 55 -4.44 -1.07 43.94
CA THR A 55 -4.28 -1.15 45.38
C THR A 55 -5.61 -0.96 46.14
N SER A 56 -6.51 -0.08 45.65
CA SER A 56 -7.82 0.16 46.26
C SER A 56 -8.76 -1.02 46.08
N THR A 57 -8.82 -1.61 44.88
CA THR A 57 -9.77 -2.68 44.56
C THR A 57 -9.20 -4.08 44.83
N LYS A 58 -7.89 -4.22 45.02
CA LYS A 58 -7.12 -5.51 45.06
C LYS A 58 -7.27 -6.33 43.82
N ARG A 59 -7.65 -5.71 42.67
CA ARG A 59 -7.75 -6.31 41.31
C ARG A 59 -6.55 -5.88 40.50
N ARG A 60 -6.24 -6.61 39.39
CA ARG A 60 -4.99 -6.37 38.63
C ARG A 60 -5.21 -5.75 37.26
N ARG A 61 -6.29 -6.10 36.56
CA ARG A 61 -6.52 -5.70 35.16
C ARG A 61 -7.08 -4.30 35.06
N ILE A 62 -6.72 -3.63 34.00
CA ILE A 62 -7.31 -2.33 33.62
C ILE A 62 -7.99 -2.49 32.28
N LEU A 63 -9.16 -1.89 32.17
CA LEU A 63 -9.93 -1.81 30.95
C LEU A 63 -9.76 -0.42 30.34
N ALA A 64 -9.61 -0.33 29.03
CA ALA A 64 -9.52 0.94 28.29
C ALA A 64 -10.44 0.92 27.05
N ALA A 65 -10.63 2.08 26.44
CA ALA A 65 -11.37 2.15 25.18
C ALA A 65 -10.45 1.89 23.97
N GLU A 66 -10.95 1.22 22.95
CA GLU A 66 -10.23 1.06 21.69
C GLU A 66 -9.87 2.42 21.07
N GLY A 67 -8.68 2.54 20.50
CA GLY A 67 -8.18 3.79 19.93
C GLY A 67 -7.69 4.83 20.95
N CYS A 68 -7.72 4.53 22.25
CA CYS A 68 -7.22 5.42 23.31
C CYS A 68 -5.70 5.64 23.23
N PHE A 69 -5.27 6.74 23.87
CA PHE A 69 -3.86 7.02 24.09
C PHE A 69 -3.61 7.49 25.54
N HIS A 70 -3.09 6.61 26.37
CA HIS A 70 -2.79 6.85 27.78
C HIS A 70 -1.28 6.88 28.08
N GLY A 71 -0.45 7.16 27.05
CA GLY A 71 1.01 7.16 27.15
C GLY A 71 1.65 5.83 26.78
N LEU A 72 2.99 5.83 26.62
CA LEU A 72 3.75 4.67 26.13
C LEU A 72 4.29 3.78 27.26
N SER A 73 4.13 4.16 28.53
CA SER A 73 4.80 3.52 29.67
C SER A 73 4.01 2.35 30.27
N MET A 74 2.80 2.08 29.77
CA MET A 74 1.92 1.06 30.31
C MET A 74 1.89 -0.16 29.40
N GLY A 75 1.79 -1.35 30.02
CA GLY A 75 1.55 -2.60 29.31
C GLY A 75 0.18 -2.66 28.63
N ASP A 76 -0.11 -3.80 27.98
CA ASP A 76 -1.37 -4.00 27.29
C ASP A 76 -2.57 -3.89 28.23
N PHE A 77 -3.49 -2.95 27.92
CA PHE A 77 -4.80 -2.90 28.51
C PHE A 77 -5.76 -3.83 27.76
N ASP A 78 -6.70 -4.43 28.48
CA ASP A 78 -7.87 -5.00 27.80
C ASP A 78 -8.71 -3.87 27.23
N THR A 79 -9.29 -4.07 26.06
CA THR A 79 -10.04 -3.00 25.39
C THR A 79 -11.50 -3.34 25.15
N VAL A 80 -12.33 -2.28 25.08
CA VAL A 80 -13.73 -2.31 24.64
C VAL A 80 -13.96 -1.21 23.61
N ALA A 81 -14.95 -1.38 22.75
CA ALA A 81 -15.27 -0.38 21.72
C ALA A 81 -15.67 0.96 22.39
N TYR A 82 -14.99 2.05 21.98
CA TYR A 82 -15.29 3.40 22.47
C TYR A 82 -16.70 3.85 22.10
N GLY A 83 -17.43 4.43 23.02
CA GLY A 83 -18.82 4.86 22.80
C GLY A 83 -19.86 3.73 22.84
N ASN A 84 -19.48 2.49 23.14
CA ASN A 84 -20.37 1.33 23.17
C ASN A 84 -20.53 0.77 24.59
N ILE A 85 -21.61 1.16 25.26
CA ILE A 85 -21.94 0.74 26.62
C ILE A 85 -22.15 -0.77 26.74
N SER A 86 -22.83 -1.38 25.76
CA SER A 86 -23.08 -2.83 25.78
C SER A 86 -21.78 -3.64 25.69
N SER A 87 -20.79 -3.15 24.97
CA SER A 87 -19.45 -3.76 24.91
C SER A 87 -18.74 -3.71 26.27
N LEU A 88 -18.84 -2.58 26.96
CA LEU A 88 -18.28 -2.40 28.31
C LEU A 88 -18.94 -3.35 29.30
N GLU A 89 -20.28 -3.33 29.39
CA GLU A 89 -21.03 -4.17 30.34
C GLU A 89 -20.80 -5.66 30.08
N LYS A 90 -20.84 -6.11 28.83
CA LYS A 90 -20.55 -7.49 28.46
C LYS A 90 -19.17 -7.92 28.94
N LYS A 91 -18.15 -7.08 28.73
CA LYS A 91 -16.76 -7.39 29.14
C LYS A 91 -16.62 -7.54 30.65
N LEU A 92 -17.35 -6.72 31.43
CA LEU A 92 -17.36 -6.80 32.88
C LEU A 92 -18.12 -8.04 33.41
N ILE A 93 -19.22 -8.42 32.76
CA ILE A 93 -19.96 -9.65 33.08
C ILE A 93 -19.14 -10.89 32.84
N GLU A 94 -18.43 -10.96 31.68
CA GLU A 94 -17.59 -12.09 31.31
C GLU A 94 -16.34 -12.26 32.24
N ASN A 95 -15.93 -11.19 32.92
CA ASN A 95 -14.73 -11.18 33.76
C ASN A 95 -15.01 -10.57 35.13
N PRO A 96 -15.88 -11.16 35.94
CA PRO A 96 -16.25 -10.61 37.23
C PRO A 96 -15.01 -10.50 38.13
N ASP A 97 -14.94 -9.39 38.89
CA ASP A 97 -13.87 -9.09 39.85
C ASP A 97 -12.44 -9.02 39.28
N SER A 98 -12.27 -8.97 37.96
CA SER A 98 -10.96 -8.94 37.33
C SER A 98 -10.40 -7.53 37.15
N TYR A 99 -11.27 -6.55 36.88
CA TYR A 99 -10.88 -5.19 36.55
C TYR A 99 -10.83 -4.27 37.77
N ALA A 100 -9.69 -3.59 37.95
CA ALA A 100 -9.47 -2.58 38.96
C ALA A 100 -10.07 -1.22 38.57
N GLY A 101 -9.97 -0.88 37.27
CA GLY A 101 -10.46 0.38 36.73
C GLY A 101 -10.76 0.31 35.25
N PHE A 102 -11.60 1.22 34.80
CA PHE A 102 -11.80 1.54 33.39
C PHE A 102 -11.31 2.96 33.15
N ILE A 103 -10.31 3.11 32.29
CA ILE A 103 -9.72 4.40 31.91
C ILE A 103 -10.24 4.84 30.55
N VAL A 104 -10.66 6.10 30.44
CA VAL A 104 -11.27 6.65 29.23
C VAL A 104 -10.97 8.14 29.07
N GLU A 105 -10.74 8.58 27.82
CA GLU A 105 -10.68 10.00 27.44
C GLU A 105 -12.10 10.51 27.20
N PRO A 106 -12.50 11.71 27.67
CA PRO A 106 -13.82 12.30 27.36
C PRO A 106 -14.03 12.54 25.86
N ILE A 107 -12.97 12.92 25.17
CA ILE A 107 -12.84 12.96 23.71
C ILE A 107 -11.49 12.31 23.40
N GLN A 108 -11.48 11.27 22.58
CA GLN A 108 -10.22 10.64 22.20
C GLN A 108 -9.39 11.58 21.33
N GLY A 109 -8.21 11.98 21.82
CA GLY A 109 -7.32 12.88 21.11
C GLY A 109 -6.59 12.19 19.98
N GLU A 110 -5.69 11.29 20.30
CA GLU A 110 -4.87 10.55 19.32
C GLU A 110 -5.67 9.50 18.53
N GLY A 111 -6.83 9.08 19.01
CA GLY A 111 -7.79 8.24 18.32
C GLY A 111 -8.45 8.91 17.10
N GLY A 112 -8.30 10.25 16.97
CA GLY A 112 -8.85 11.00 15.83
C GLY A 112 -9.91 12.03 16.22
N ILE A 113 -9.81 12.63 17.37
CA ILE A 113 -10.79 13.58 17.93
C ILE A 113 -12.19 12.96 17.95
N ILE A 114 -12.28 11.78 18.53
CA ILE A 114 -13.57 11.05 18.57
C ILE A 114 -14.39 11.54 19.76
N ILE A 115 -15.57 12.09 19.46
CA ILE A 115 -16.57 12.48 20.46
C ILE A 115 -17.49 11.27 20.70
N PRO A 116 -17.68 10.83 21.95
CA PRO A 116 -18.57 9.72 22.24
C PRO A 116 -20.04 10.13 22.09
N PRO A 117 -20.97 9.18 21.95
CA PRO A 117 -22.40 9.46 22.04
C PRO A 117 -22.76 10.20 23.39
N GLN A 118 -23.74 11.06 23.32
CA GLN A 118 -24.19 11.78 24.50
C GLN A 118 -24.62 10.81 25.62
N GLY A 119 -24.19 11.07 26.86
CA GLY A 119 -24.49 10.23 28.01
C GLY A 119 -23.60 8.97 28.11
N TYR A 120 -22.62 8.80 27.23
CA TYR A 120 -21.73 7.63 27.29
C TYR A 120 -20.90 7.59 28.57
N LEU A 121 -20.31 8.71 28.97
CA LEU A 121 -19.42 8.74 30.14
C LEU A 121 -20.19 8.51 31.43
N SER A 122 -21.40 9.10 31.56
CA SER A 122 -22.26 8.89 32.72
C SER A 122 -22.73 7.45 32.85
N GLN A 123 -23.20 6.83 31.75
CA GLN A 123 -23.61 5.42 31.75
C GLN A 123 -22.41 4.47 31.99
N ALA A 124 -21.23 4.78 31.44
CA ALA A 124 -20.02 4.00 31.67
C ALA A 124 -19.61 4.05 33.16
N MET A 125 -19.69 5.22 33.80
CA MET A 125 -19.42 5.37 35.22
C MET A 125 -20.41 4.55 36.08
N GLU A 126 -21.71 4.61 35.79
CA GLU A 126 -22.75 3.84 36.50
C GLU A 126 -22.48 2.33 36.38
N ILE A 127 -22.15 1.84 35.19
CA ILE A 127 -21.82 0.44 34.97
C ILE A 127 -20.54 0.04 35.72
N CYS A 128 -19.49 0.85 35.65
CA CYS A 128 -18.27 0.59 36.42
C CYS A 128 -18.55 0.45 37.90
N HIS A 129 -19.32 1.39 38.50
CA HIS A 129 -19.70 1.35 39.89
C HIS A 129 -20.54 0.12 40.26
N LYS A 130 -21.50 -0.27 39.39
CA LYS A 130 -22.29 -1.50 39.53
C LYS A 130 -21.44 -2.75 39.72
N TYR A 131 -20.29 -2.83 39.03
CA TYR A 131 -19.37 -3.95 39.09
C TYR A 131 -18.15 -3.71 40.00
N GLY A 132 -18.12 -2.64 40.76
CA GLY A 132 -17.03 -2.29 41.69
C GLY A 132 -15.72 -1.98 40.99
N VAL A 133 -15.79 -1.40 39.78
CA VAL A 133 -14.65 -0.97 38.96
C VAL A 133 -14.51 0.53 39.08
N LEU A 134 -13.30 1.04 39.34
CA LEU A 134 -13.07 2.48 39.43
C LEU A 134 -13.16 3.12 38.04
N PHE A 135 -13.86 4.27 37.99
CA PHE A 135 -14.02 5.04 36.75
C PHE A 135 -12.93 6.13 36.69
N ILE A 136 -12.04 6.03 35.70
CA ILE A 136 -10.87 6.91 35.56
C ILE A 136 -11.06 7.74 34.31
N ILE A 137 -11.06 9.07 34.44
CA ILE A 137 -11.06 9.98 33.30
C ILE A 137 -9.67 10.54 33.07
N ASP A 138 -9.17 10.35 31.84
CA ASP A 138 -7.92 10.93 31.35
C ASP A 138 -8.22 12.25 30.62
N GLU A 139 -8.00 13.35 31.33
CA GLU A 139 -8.10 14.72 30.80
C GLU A 139 -6.75 15.38 30.57
N VAL A 140 -5.71 14.59 30.33
CA VAL A 140 -4.39 15.12 30.02
C VAL A 140 -4.45 16.00 28.76
N GLN A 141 -5.26 15.67 27.78
CA GLN A 141 -5.43 16.46 26.55
C GLN A 141 -6.68 17.32 26.54
N THR A 142 -7.79 16.84 27.06
CA THR A 142 -9.10 17.49 26.99
C THR A 142 -9.33 18.54 28.07
N GLY A 143 -8.63 18.43 29.20
CA GLY A 143 -8.82 19.28 30.36
C GLY A 143 -8.18 20.66 30.28
N LEU A 144 -8.40 21.41 31.34
CA LEU A 144 -7.83 22.73 31.61
C LEU A 144 -8.11 23.74 30.49
N GLY A 145 -9.36 23.77 30.00
CA GLY A 145 -9.83 24.77 29.04
C GLY A 145 -9.82 24.35 27.58
N ARG A 146 -9.15 23.27 27.19
CA ARG A 146 -8.98 22.85 25.80
C ARG A 146 -10.30 22.70 25.03
N THR A 147 -11.31 22.15 25.65
CA THR A 147 -12.63 21.90 25.05
C THR A 147 -13.62 23.05 25.23
N GLY A 148 -13.17 24.23 25.74
CA GLY A 148 -14.05 25.34 26.07
C GLY A 148 -14.79 25.16 27.41
N ARG A 149 -14.34 24.17 28.21
CA ARG A 149 -14.73 23.92 29.62
C ARG A 149 -13.47 23.72 30.44
N LEU A 150 -13.53 23.96 31.75
CA LEU A 150 -12.34 23.72 32.57
C LEU A 150 -11.96 22.23 32.56
N PHE A 151 -12.97 21.36 32.66
CA PHE A 151 -12.84 19.91 32.47
C PHE A 151 -13.90 19.42 31.47
N ALA A 152 -13.52 18.53 30.56
CA ALA A 152 -14.45 18.04 29.54
C ALA A 152 -15.58 17.17 30.14
N CYS A 153 -15.30 16.44 31.22
CA CYS A 153 -16.28 15.63 31.95
C CYS A 153 -17.44 16.45 32.55
N GLU A 154 -17.27 17.76 32.76
CA GLU A 154 -18.33 18.66 33.20
C GLU A 154 -19.51 18.73 32.22
N LYS A 155 -19.29 18.38 30.95
CA LYS A 155 -20.34 18.35 29.92
C LYS A 155 -21.48 17.39 30.29
N GLU A 156 -21.16 16.27 30.90
CA GLU A 156 -22.14 15.27 31.38
C GLU A 156 -22.39 15.34 32.88
N GLY A 157 -21.81 16.33 33.59
CA GLY A 157 -22.00 16.56 35.02
C GLY A 157 -21.46 15.42 35.89
N ILE A 158 -20.50 14.63 35.39
CA ILE A 158 -19.94 13.48 36.11
C ILE A 158 -18.71 13.85 36.93
N ILE A 159 -18.50 13.10 37.99
CA ILE A 159 -17.33 13.21 38.88
C ILE A 159 -16.71 11.82 38.94
N PRO A 160 -15.61 11.55 38.17
CA PRO A 160 -14.97 10.24 38.17
C PRO A 160 -14.31 9.94 39.52
N ASP A 161 -13.94 8.69 39.74
CA ASP A 161 -13.22 8.30 40.97
C ASP A 161 -11.78 8.80 40.94
N ILE A 162 -11.17 8.83 39.73
CA ILE A 162 -9.85 9.39 39.49
C ILE A 162 -9.92 10.29 38.25
N LEU A 163 -9.40 11.51 38.36
CA LEU A 163 -9.25 12.45 37.25
C LEU A 163 -7.77 12.74 37.00
N ILE A 164 -7.32 12.53 35.78
CA ILE A 164 -5.93 12.76 35.41
C ILE A 164 -5.84 14.06 34.59
N ILE A 165 -4.91 14.94 34.94
CA ILE A 165 -4.61 16.20 34.23
C ILE A 165 -3.13 16.34 33.93
N GLY A 166 -2.80 17.09 32.89
CA GLY A 166 -1.40 17.29 32.45
C GLY A 166 -1.28 18.36 31.38
N LYS A 167 -0.37 18.22 30.46
CA LYS A 167 -0.09 19.12 29.32
C LYS A 167 -0.25 20.61 29.67
N VAL A 168 -1.45 21.15 29.60
CA VAL A 168 -1.78 22.57 29.88
C VAL A 168 -1.35 22.99 31.28
N LEU A 169 -1.38 22.08 32.27
CA LEU A 169 -0.97 22.37 33.64
C LEU A 169 0.44 22.96 33.72
N GLY A 170 1.33 22.52 32.86
CA GLY A 170 2.69 23.02 32.76
C GLY A 170 2.88 24.27 31.88
N GLY A 171 1.80 24.85 31.33
CA GLY A 171 1.81 26.06 30.52
C GLY A 171 2.61 25.93 29.23
N GLY A 172 2.95 24.71 28.77
CA GLY A 172 3.86 24.48 27.65
C GLY A 172 5.33 24.78 27.96
N ILE A 173 5.66 25.10 29.21
CA ILE A 173 7.00 25.53 29.64
C ILE A 173 7.69 24.43 30.44
N TYR A 174 6.97 23.77 31.35
CA TYR A 174 7.56 22.78 32.24
C TYR A 174 6.67 21.55 32.40
N PRO A 175 7.23 20.32 32.43
CA PRO A 175 6.44 19.10 32.56
C PRO A 175 5.88 18.96 33.97
N ILE A 176 4.57 18.82 34.10
CA ILE A 176 3.82 18.49 35.30
C ILE A 176 2.47 17.88 34.93
N SER A 177 2.05 16.93 35.72
CA SER A 177 0.74 16.30 35.67
C SER A 177 0.26 15.95 37.06
N ALA A 178 -1.00 15.60 37.22
CA ALA A 178 -1.59 15.23 38.52
C ALA A 178 -2.73 14.24 38.34
N CYS A 179 -2.92 13.40 39.37
CA CYS A 179 -4.10 12.60 39.59
C CYS A 179 -4.89 13.19 40.77
N LEU A 180 -6.15 13.49 40.53
CA LEU A 180 -7.11 13.90 41.57
C LEU A 180 -7.90 12.67 42.02
N LEU A 181 -8.04 12.48 43.31
CA LEU A 181 -8.67 11.31 43.91
C LEU A 181 -9.83 11.72 44.83
N LYS A 182 -10.88 10.95 44.79
CA LYS A 182 -11.89 10.95 45.87
C LYS A 182 -11.34 10.29 47.13
N GLU A 183 -11.96 10.56 48.26
CA GLU A 183 -11.52 10.06 49.57
C GLU A 183 -11.50 8.52 49.60
N GLU A 184 -12.51 7.89 49.05
CA GLU A 184 -12.67 6.43 49.01
C GLU A 184 -11.65 5.70 48.13
N THR A 185 -10.98 6.40 47.19
CA THR A 185 -9.94 5.81 46.34
C THR A 185 -8.54 5.89 46.97
N TYR A 186 -8.39 6.68 48.01
CA TYR A 186 -7.11 6.83 48.72
C TYR A 186 -6.72 5.57 49.48
N THR A 187 -5.46 5.15 49.35
CA THR A 187 -4.88 4.05 50.15
C THR A 187 -3.52 4.42 50.68
N GLU A 188 -3.32 4.24 52.02
CA GLU A 188 -2.00 4.44 52.65
C GLU A 188 -0.93 3.50 52.05
N GLU A 189 -1.32 2.28 51.66
CA GLU A 189 -0.44 1.31 51.04
C GLU A 189 0.23 1.86 49.77
N PHE A 190 -0.53 2.54 48.93
CA PHE A 190 0.02 3.17 47.73
C PHE A 190 0.95 4.31 48.09
N ILE A 191 0.53 5.23 48.96
CA ILE A 191 1.33 6.43 49.30
C ILE A 191 2.65 6.07 49.93
N LYS A 192 2.68 5.05 50.81
CA LYS A 192 3.95 4.57 51.42
C LYS A 192 4.94 4.00 50.38
N ASN A 193 4.45 3.53 49.24
CA ASN A 193 5.27 2.87 48.21
C ASN A 193 5.43 3.72 46.93
N TYR A 194 4.81 4.87 46.85
CA TYR A 194 4.95 5.77 45.70
C TYR A 194 6.06 6.78 45.93
N SER A 195 6.90 6.93 44.93
CA SER A 195 7.96 7.94 44.89
C SER A 195 8.19 8.40 43.47
N SER A 196 8.23 9.71 43.25
CA SER A 196 8.60 10.35 42.00
C SER A 196 9.52 11.51 42.29
N THR A 197 10.77 11.43 41.84
CA THR A 197 11.86 12.32 42.24
C THR A 197 11.58 13.80 41.95
N PHE A 198 10.94 14.13 40.85
CA PHE A 198 10.70 15.52 40.42
C PHE A 198 9.23 15.94 40.43
N ALA A 199 8.32 15.05 40.83
CA ALA A 199 6.90 15.36 40.89
C ALA A 199 6.65 16.49 41.92
N GLY A 200 5.84 17.48 41.55
CA GLY A 200 5.48 18.59 42.41
C GLY A 200 6.67 19.50 42.79
N ASN A 201 7.75 19.53 41.98
CA ASN A 201 8.85 20.45 42.25
C ASN A 201 8.38 21.93 42.22
N ASN A 202 9.14 22.81 42.91
CA ASN A 202 8.76 24.21 43.08
C ASN A 202 8.51 24.94 41.78
N ILE A 203 9.35 24.74 40.75
CA ILE A 203 9.25 25.45 39.46
C ILE A 203 7.94 25.03 38.77
N ALA A 204 7.73 23.73 38.61
CA ALA A 204 6.52 23.19 37.99
C ALA A 204 5.26 23.61 38.72
N SER A 205 5.28 23.57 40.07
CA SER A 205 4.14 23.94 40.90
C SER A 205 3.79 25.45 40.78
N MET A 206 4.78 26.32 40.76
CA MET A 206 4.55 27.76 40.56
C MET A 206 4.00 28.07 39.17
N ILE A 207 4.45 27.37 38.14
CA ILE A 207 3.90 27.48 36.79
C ILE A 207 2.45 26.99 36.77
N GLY A 208 2.15 25.83 37.38
CA GLY A 208 0.80 25.29 37.47
C GLY A 208 -0.16 26.24 38.17
N ILE A 209 0.24 26.87 39.29
CA ILE A 209 -0.53 27.88 39.97
C ILE A 209 -0.85 29.04 39.02
N LYS A 210 0.17 29.53 38.29
CA LYS A 210 -0.01 30.66 37.36
C LYS A 210 -0.92 30.31 36.20
N VAL A 211 -0.82 29.12 35.68
CA VAL A 211 -1.71 28.60 34.61
C VAL A 211 -3.16 28.59 35.10
N LEU A 212 -3.43 28.02 36.29
CA LEU A 212 -4.80 28.00 36.85
C LEU A 212 -5.33 29.40 37.12
N GLU A 213 -4.53 30.32 37.64
CA GLU A 213 -4.91 31.74 37.81
C GLU A 213 -5.29 32.40 36.48
N MET A 214 -4.55 32.12 35.39
CA MET A 214 -4.88 32.65 34.08
C MET A 214 -6.18 32.05 33.53
N LEU A 215 -6.37 30.76 33.69
CA LEU A 215 -7.59 30.08 33.22
C LEU A 215 -8.86 30.51 33.93
N THR A 216 -8.76 30.75 35.26
CA THR A 216 -9.94 31.09 36.11
C THR A 216 -10.19 32.59 36.25
N ARG A 217 -9.24 33.43 35.78
CA ARG A 217 -9.36 34.88 35.84
C ARG A 217 -10.59 35.39 35.09
N ASP A 218 -11.19 36.49 35.57
CA ASP A 218 -12.30 37.18 34.92
C ASP A 218 -13.49 36.25 34.59
N ASN A 219 -13.82 35.37 35.52
CA ASN A 219 -14.85 34.35 35.35
C ASN A 219 -14.61 33.46 34.16
N ASN A 220 -13.41 32.86 34.07
CA ASN A 220 -12.99 31.97 33.03
C ASN A 220 -13.02 32.60 31.61
N ALA A 221 -12.64 33.87 31.48
CA ALA A 221 -12.75 34.62 30.24
C ALA A 221 -12.02 33.92 29.06
N ILE A 222 -10.81 33.38 29.29
CA ILE A 222 -10.06 32.67 28.26
C ILE A 222 -10.73 31.36 27.82
N ILE A 223 -11.40 30.65 28.73
CA ILE A 223 -12.14 29.42 28.44
C ILE A 223 -13.38 29.71 27.60
N ARG A 224 -14.10 30.81 27.94
CA ARG A 224 -15.23 31.27 27.11
C ARG A 224 -14.78 31.66 25.70
N TYR A 225 -13.67 32.41 25.61
CA TYR A 225 -13.07 32.76 24.33
C TYR A 225 -12.72 31.53 23.48
N ILE A 226 -12.10 30.49 24.07
CA ILE A 226 -11.81 29.22 23.41
C ILE A 226 -13.09 28.53 22.92
N LYS A 227 -14.15 28.53 23.73
CA LYS A 227 -15.44 27.96 23.35
C LYS A 227 -16.02 28.68 22.13
N GLU A 228 -16.15 30.01 22.21
CA GLU A 228 -16.76 30.82 21.16
C GLU A 228 -16.00 30.74 19.84
N ASN A 229 -14.69 30.89 19.87
CA ASN A 229 -13.86 30.77 18.66
C ASN A 229 -13.77 29.33 18.13
N GLY A 230 -13.79 28.36 19.03
CA GLY A 230 -13.83 26.94 18.63
C GLY A 230 -15.13 26.61 17.92
N GLU A 231 -16.26 27.06 18.40
CA GLU A 231 -17.56 26.89 17.73
C GLU A 231 -17.61 27.57 16.36
N ARG A 232 -17.06 28.78 16.24
CA ARG A 232 -16.94 29.49 14.95
C ARG A 232 -16.03 28.74 13.98
N LEU A 233 -14.87 28.28 14.42
CA LEU A 233 -13.92 27.52 13.59
C LEU A 233 -14.53 26.19 13.15
N LEU A 234 -15.20 25.47 14.05
CA LEU A 234 -15.92 24.24 13.74
C LEU A 234 -16.98 24.46 12.65
N GLN A 235 -17.71 25.57 12.72
CA GLN A 235 -18.70 25.92 11.71
C GLN A 235 -18.07 26.19 10.35
N GLU A 236 -16.96 26.96 10.27
CA GLU A 236 -16.27 27.19 9.00
C GLU A 236 -15.74 25.90 8.40
N LEU A 237 -15.12 25.04 9.21
CA LEU A 237 -14.64 23.74 8.74
C LEU A 237 -15.79 22.81 8.31
N SER A 238 -16.95 22.90 8.96
CA SER A 238 -18.15 22.16 8.57
C SER A 238 -18.70 22.63 7.21
N ASN A 239 -18.65 23.93 6.94
CA ASN A 239 -19.00 24.49 5.64
C ASN A 239 -18.05 23.96 4.53
N LEU A 240 -16.76 23.78 4.84
CA LEU A 240 -15.83 23.13 3.89
C LEU A 240 -16.22 21.68 3.61
N LYS A 241 -16.66 20.93 4.61
CA LYS A 241 -17.15 19.55 4.43
C LYS A 241 -18.35 19.50 3.49
N GLU A 242 -19.30 20.43 3.63
CA GLU A 242 -20.47 20.51 2.73
C GLU A 242 -20.08 20.83 1.29
N ARG A 243 -19.08 21.68 1.09
CA ARG A 243 -18.57 22.03 -0.24
C ARG A 243 -17.71 20.92 -0.88
N PHE A 244 -16.99 20.15 -0.09
CA PHE A 244 -16.04 19.14 -0.55
C PHE A 244 -16.29 17.74 0.07
N PRO A 245 -17.49 17.17 -0.12
CA PRO A 245 -17.88 15.90 0.53
C PRO A 245 -17.09 14.68 0.05
N ASN A 246 -16.42 14.77 -1.11
CA ASN A 246 -15.55 13.71 -1.64
C ASN A 246 -14.14 13.72 -1.02
N VAL A 247 -13.73 14.82 -0.36
CA VAL A 247 -12.42 14.99 0.25
C VAL A 247 -12.50 14.95 1.77
N ILE A 248 -13.52 15.58 2.35
CA ILE A 248 -13.73 15.62 3.80
C ILE A 248 -14.78 14.59 4.17
N LYS A 249 -14.40 13.61 4.97
CA LYS A 249 -15.34 12.62 5.51
C LYS A 249 -16.11 13.17 6.68
N ASP A 250 -15.41 13.82 7.61
CA ASP A 250 -16.01 14.35 8.82
C ASP A 250 -15.21 15.53 9.41
N VAL A 251 -15.94 16.41 10.12
CA VAL A 251 -15.39 17.50 10.90
C VAL A 251 -16.02 17.43 12.27
N ARG A 252 -15.21 17.42 13.33
CA ARG A 252 -15.69 17.23 14.70
C ARG A 252 -14.74 17.83 15.72
N GLY A 253 -15.23 18.04 16.95
CA GLY A 253 -14.42 18.52 18.06
C GLY A 253 -15.20 19.47 18.95
N GLU A 254 -14.53 19.99 20.00
CA GLU A 254 -15.04 20.98 20.95
C GLU A 254 -13.93 21.96 21.32
N GLY A 255 -14.29 23.25 21.44
CA GLY A 255 -13.33 24.29 21.74
C GLY A 255 -12.16 24.31 20.75
N TYR A 256 -10.93 24.28 21.27
CA TYR A 256 -9.70 24.21 20.50
C TYR A 256 -9.13 22.79 20.38
N LEU A 257 -10.00 21.80 20.37
CA LEU A 257 -9.67 20.41 20.05
C LEU A 257 -10.55 19.96 18.88
N LEU A 258 -10.09 20.20 17.64
CA LEU A 258 -10.84 19.94 16.43
C LEU A 258 -10.11 18.95 15.54
N GLY A 259 -10.86 18.20 14.74
CA GLY A 259 -10.36 17.23 13.78
C GLY A 259 -11.08 17.29 12.45
N ILE A 260 -10.31 17.21 11.37
CA ILE A 260 -10.82 17.05 9.99
C ILE A 260 -10.38 15.69 9.50
N GLU A 261 -11.33 14.81 9.25
CA GLU A 261 -11.05 13.49 8.68
C GLU A 261 -11.08 13.56 7.16
N ILE A 262 -9.92 13.27 6.54
CA ILE A 262 -9.73 13.31 5.10
C ILE A 262 -10.10 11.95 4.50
N LYS A 263 -10.80 11.98 3.38
CA LYS A 263 -11.18 10.82 2.59
C LYS A 263 -10.95 11.15 1.10
N MET A 264 -10.11 10.37 0.45
CA MET A 264 -10.05 10.32 -1.00
C MET A 264 -10.09 8.85 -1.40
N ASP A 265 -11.16 8.45 -2.06
CA ASP A 265 -11.33 7.09 -2.56
C ASP A 265 -11.17 7.04 -4.08
N ARG A 266 -10.90 5.86 -4.62
CA ARG A 266 -10.67 5.69 -6.06
C ARG A 266 -11.93 5.75 -6.90
N VAL A 267 -13.11 5.72 -6.30
CA VAL A 267 -14.38 5.89 -7.03
C VAL A 267 -14.50 7.34 -7.50
N ASN A 268 -14.23 8.27 -6.57
CA ASN A 268 -14.27 9.71 -6.85
C ASN A 268 -12.97 10.22 -7.49
N PHE A 269 -11.83 9.59 -7.19
CA PHE A 269 -10.50 9.98 -7.66
C PHE A 269 -9.77 8.79 -8.29
N PRO A 270 -10.28 8.23 -9.41
CA PRO A 270 -9.59 7.16 -10.11
C PRO A 270 -8.27 7.66 -10.69
N GLN A 271 -7.29 6.78 -10.82
CA GLN A 271 -5.97 7.11 -11.38
C GLN A 271 -5.34 8.37 -10.76
N CYS A 272 -5.41 8.47 -9.45
CA CYS A 272 -4.86 9.57 -8.65
C CYS A 272 -3.99 9.02 -7.53
N LEU A 273 -2.74 9.45 -7.47
CA LEU A 273 -1.80 8.98 -6.44
C LEU A 273 -2.24 9.40 -5.03
N LEU A 274 -2.92 10.55 -4.90
CA LEU A 274 -3.45 11.01 -3.62
C LEU A 274 -4.51 10.06 -3.06
N SER A 275 -5.35 9.43 -3.90
CA SER A 275 -6.32 8.44 -3.43
C SER A 275 -5.63 7.16 -2.92
N VAL A 276 -4.56 6.71 -3.57
CA VAL A 276 -3.73 5.59 -3.09
C VAL A 276 -3.11 5.92 -1.73
N LEU A 277 -2.53 7.11 -1.59
CA LEU A 277 -1.95 7.57 -0.32
C LEU A 277 -3.01 7.70 0.78
N SER A 278 -4.22 8.13 0.44
CA SER A 278 -5.36 8.19 1.38
C SER A 278 -5.77 6.81 1.88
N GLU A 279 -5.90 5.83 0.98
CA GLU A 279 -6.24 4.44 1.34
C GLU A 279 -5.19 3.83 2.28
N GLN A 280 -3.91 4.16 2.06
CA GLN A 280 -2.77 3.67 2.85
C GLN A 280 -2.50 4.48 4.13
N GLY A 281 -3.25 5.57 4.36
CA GLY A 281 -3.08 6.43 5.53
C GLY A 281 -1.88 7.37 5.46
N ASN A 282 -1.32 7.60 4.29
CA ASN A 282 -0.12 8.44 4.08
C ASN A 282 -0.46 9.85 3.56
N LEU A 283 -1.73 10.15 3.30
CA LEU A 283 -2.13 11.43 2.72
C LEU A 283 -2.06 12.59 3.73
N VAL A 284 -2.57 12.41 4.94
CA VAL A 284 -2.58 13.49 5.95
C VAL A 284 -1.17 13.92 6.37
N PRO A 285 -0.20 13.03 6.62
CA PRO A 285 1.20 13.43 6.81
C PRO A 285 1.75 14.30 5.67
N LEU A 286 1.38 13.99 4.42
CA LEU A 286 1.77 14.78 3.26
C LEU A 286 1.09 16.16 3.26
N ILE A 287 -0.19 16.25 3.59
CA ILE A 287 -0.93 17.52 3.68
C ILE A 287 -0.33 18.44 4.75
N VAL A 288 -0.05 17.92 5.95
CA VAL A 288 0.52 18.74 7.02
C VAL A 288 1.94 19.20 6.69
N SER A 289 2.71 18.38 5.97
CA SER A 289 4.01 18.78 5.44
C SER A 289 3.86 19.88 4.39
N TYR A 290 2.90 19.79 3.49
CA TYR A 290 2.59 20.82 2.51
C TYR A 290 2.22 22.14 3.20
N LEU A 291 1.29 22.13 4.15
CA LEU A 291 0.88 23.33 4.91
C LEU A 291 2.04 23.98 5.64
N LEU A 292 2.94 23.20 6.25
CA LEU A 292 4.12 23.72 6.93
C LEU A 292 5.06 24.42 5.95
N ASN A 293 5.33 23.84 4.80
CA ASN A 293 6.33 24.33 3.86
C ASN A 293 5.81 25.48 2.98
N THR A 294 4.52 25.48 2.62
CA THR A 294 3.93 26.48 1.74
C THR A 294 3.23 27.60 2.50
N GLU A 295 2.36 27.25 3.44
CA GLU A 295 1.49 28.19 4.18
C GLU A 295 2.13 28.65 5.51
N LYS A 296 3.25 28.04 5.93
CA LYS A 296 3.90 28.26 7.23
C LYS A 296 2.95 28.00 8.41
N ILE A 297 2.09 27.01 8.26
CA ILE A 297 1.14 26.56 9.27
C ILE A 297 1.52 25.14 9.71
N ARG A 298 1.80 24.97 11.00
CA ARG A 298 2.10 23.68 11.60
C ARG A 298 0.85 23.05 12.17
N LEU A 299 0.40 21.97 11.55
CA LEU A 299 -0.63 21.06 12.04
C LEU A 299 -0.02 19.68 12.27
N ALA A 300 -0.79 18.77 12.88
CA ALA A 300 -0.34 17.41 13.13
C ALA A 300 -1.42 16.39 12.76
N PRO A 301 -1.06 15.21 12.23
CA PRO A 301 -1.98 14.09 12.20
C PRO A 301 -2.20 13.56 13.61
N THR A 302 -3.26 12.79 13.82
CA THR A 302 -3.42 11.98 15.03
C THR A 302 -2.66 10.65 14.88
N LEU A 303 -2.21 10.06 16.00
CA LEU A 303 -1.31 8.89 15.98
C LEU A 303 -2.04 7.59 15.62
N SER A 304 -3.21 7.35 16.24
CA SER A 304 -3.96 6.10 16.04
C SER A 304 -4.87 6.15 14.80
N ASN A 305 -5.24 7.35 14.32
CA ASN A 305 -5.99 7.55 13.09
C ASN A 305 -5.32 8.59 12.21
N ASN A 306 -4.36 8.16 11.41
CA ASN A 306 -3.55 9.00 10.54
C ASN A 306 -4.31 9.64 9.35
N ARG A 307 -5.65 9.50 9.30
CA ARG A 307 -6.52 10.19 8.33
C ARG A 307 -7.07 11.51 8.87
N VAL A 308 -6.79 11.85 10.12
CA VAL A 308 -7.33 13.05 10.76
C VAL A 308 -6.24 14.12 10.90
N ILE A 309 -6.53 15.32 10.41
CA ILE A 309 -5.75 16.53 10.68
C ILE A 309 -6.29 17.10 12.00
N ARG A 310 -5.42 17.22 12.98
CA ARG A 310 -5.75 17.77 14.30
C ARG A 310 -5.43 19.25 14.36
N LEU A 311 -6.39 20.04 14.85
CA LEU A 311 -6.24 21.47 15.13
C LEU A 311 -6.30 21.69 16.65
N GLU A 312 -5.17 22.07 17.22
CA GLU A 312 -5.02 22.42 18.64
C GLU A 312 -4.29 23.76 18.77
N PRO A 313 -4.96 24.87 18.44
CA PRO A 313 -4.31 26.18 18.54
C PRO A 313 -3.96 26.52 19.99
N SER A 314 -3.03 27.48 20.16
CA SER A 314 -2.77 28.09 21.47
C SER A 314 -4.02 28.77 22.00
N PHE A 315 -4.20 28.79 23.31
CA PHE A 315 -5.36 29.42 23.97
C PHE A 315 -5.52 30.91 23.67
N ILE A 316 -4.43 31.56 23.32
CA ILE A 316 -4.41 33.00 22.97
C ILE A 316 -4.45 33.25 21.46
N THR A 317 -4.64 32.19 20.63
CA THR A 317 -4.74 32.33 19.18
C THR A 317 -5.93 33.24 18.83
N SER A 318 -5.67 34.29 18.04
CA SER A 318 -6.71 35.23 17.62
C SER A 318 -7.67 34.61 16.59
N TRP A 319 -8.81 35.24 16.41
CA TRP A 319 -9.76 34.80 15.38
C TRP A 319 -9.15 34.93 13.97
N GLU A 320 -8.37 35.98 13.70
CA GLU A 320 -7.68 36.19 12.44
C GLU A 320 -6.70 35.07 12.14
N GLU A 321 -5.99 34.58 13.16
CA GLU A 321 -5.08 33.45 13.01
C GLU A 321 -5.86 32.13 12.76
N CYS A 322 -6.96 31.91 13.46
CA CYS A 322 -7.85 30.76 13.19
C CYS A 322 -8.39 30.79 11.75
N ARG A 323 -8.84 31.95 11.30
CA ARG A 323 -9.32 32.17 9.94
C ARG A 323 -8.24 31.91 8.88
N ARG A 324 -7.03 32.40 9.12
CA ARG A 324 -5.87 32.10 8.24
C ARG A 324 -5.64 30.61 8.08
N VAL A 325 -5.80 29.82 9.16
CA VAL A 325 -5.69 28.36 9.11
C VAL A 325 -6.83 27.77 8.29
N SER A 326 -8.07 28.23 8.47
CA SER A 326 -9.23 27.79 7.69
C SER A 326 -9.05 28.08 6.19
N ASP A 327 -8.62 29.29 5.84
CA ASP A 327 -8.37 29.70 4.46
C ASP A 327 -7.26 28.85 3.80
N ALA A 328 -6.22 28.49 4.54
CA ALA A 328 -5.14 27.64 4.05
C ALA A 328 -5.61 26.19 3.86
N LEU A 329 -6.42 25.68 4.78
CA LEU A 329 -7.06 24.36 4.64
C LEU A 329 -7.98 24.32 3.42
N GLU A 330 -8.77 25.37 3.17
CA GLU A 330 -9.63 25.47 2.01
C GLU A 330 -8.82 25.32 0.71
N ARG A 331 -7.72 26.10 0.55
CA ARG A 331 -6.85 26.01 -0.64
C ARG A 331 -6.25 24.61 -0.85
N VAL A 332 -5.90 23.92 0.24
CA VAL A 332 -5.40 22.55 0.16
C VAL A 332 -6.52 21.58 -0.24
N ILE A 333 -7.70 21.70 0.37
CA ILE A 333 -8.86 20.86 0.10
C ILE A 333 -9.33 21.05 -1.36
N GLU A 334 -9.33 22.27 -1.88
CA GLU A 334 -9.58 22.53 -3.30
C GLU A 334 -8.57 21.80 -4.19
N THR A 335 -7.27 21.86 -3.85
CA THR A 335 -6.22 21.15 -4.57
C THR A 335 -6.42 19.63 -4.55
N LEU A 336 -6.86 19.09 -3.41
CA LEU A 336 -7.20 17.66 -3.29
C LEU A 336 -8.44 17.31 -4.10
N ASN A 337 -9.46 18.16 -4.09
CA ASN A 337 -10.70 17.96 -4.86
C ASN A 337 -10.46 17.98 -6.36
N ASP A 338 -9.49 18.76 -6.81
CA ASP A 338 -9.03 18.75 -8.20
C ASP A 338 -8.18 17.50 -8.53
N GLY A 339 -7.82 16.71 -7.54
CA GLY A 339 -6.92 15.56 -7.71
C GLY A 339 -5.52 15.98 -8.18
N ASN A 340 -5.05 17.17 -7.83
CA ASN A 340 -3.78 17.71 -8.29
C ASN A 340 -2.62 17.22 -7.42
N THR A 341 -2.13 16.03 -7.73
CA THR A 341 -1.04 15.37 -7.00
C THR A 341 0.25 16.19 -7.03
N VAL A 342 0.63 16.72 -8.20
CA VAL A 342 1.92 17.40 -8.35
C VAL A 342 2.02 18.63 -7.45
N LYS A 343 0.92 19.39 -7.29
CA LYS A 343 0.90 20.57 -6.44
C LYS A 343 1.15 20.21 -4.96
N ILE A 344 0.55 19.13 -4.48
CA ILE A 344 0.78 18.66 -3.11
C ILE A 344 2.21 18.13 -2.92
N LEU A 345 2.81 17.52 -3.95
CA LEU A 345 4.18 16.98 -3.88
C LEU A 345 5.28 18.04 -4.01
N THR A 346 4.96 19.26 -4.43
CA THR A 346 5.92 20.33 -4.70
C THR A 346 7.00 20.50 -3.63
N PRO A 347 6.68 20.61 -2.32
CA PRO A 347 7.70 20.81 -1.30
C PRO A 347 8.64 19.61 -1.14
N ILE A 348 8.12 18.40 -1.26
CA ILE A 348 8.89 17.16 -1.09
C ILE A 348 9.83 16.94 -2.27
N LEU A 349 9.41 17.29 -3.47
CA LEU A 349 10.23 17.21 -4.67
C LEU A 349 11.25 18.36 -4.75
N GLY A 350 11.08 19.42 -3.92
CA GLY A 350 11.94 20.61 -3.92
C GLY A 350 11.73 21.48 -5.16
N MET A 351 10.53 21.48 -5.71
CA MET A 351 10.18 22.28 -6.89
C MET A 351 10.04 23.75 -6.52
N LYS A 352 10.56 24.64 -7.39
CA LYS A 352 10.49 26.08 -7.19
C LYS A 352 9.39 26.77 -8.00
N ARG A 353 8.68 26.02 -8.86
CA ARG A 353 7.59 26.57 -9.68
C ARG A 353 6.28 26.60 -8.89
N ASN A 354 5.51 27.64 -9.07
CA ASN A 354 4.22 27.84 -8.40
C ASN A 354 3.03 27.68 -9.36
N GLU A 355 3.27 27.60 -10.67
CA GLU A 355 2.23 27.43 -11.67
C GLU A 355 2.24 26.00 -12.22
N PHE A 356 1.11 25.36 -12.16
CA PHE A 356 0.89 24.01 -12.69
C PHE A 356 -0.26 24.09 -13.69
N PRO A 357 -0.10 23.53 -14.89
CA PRO A 357 -1.22 23.46 -15.83
C PRO A 357 -2.36 22.67 -15.22
N SER A 358 -3.58 23.10 -15.49
CA SER A 358 -4.78 22.32 -15.16
C SER A 358 -4.78 21.07 -16.03
N VAL A 359 -4.72 19.90 -15.41
CA VAL A 359 -4.85 18.63 -16.11
C VAL A 359 -6.31 18.21 -16.05
N SER A 360 -6.92 18.00 -17.22
CA SER A 360 -8.31 17.53 -17.29
C SER A 360 -8.41 16.14 -16.65
N THR A 361 -9.27 16.02 -15.65
CA THR A 361 -9.59 14.73 -15.00
C THR A 361 -10.72 13.98 -15.72
N ARG A 362 -11.22 14.50 -16.85
CA ARG A 362 -12.45 14.01 -17.52
C ARG A 362 -12.31 12.67 -18.23
N GLU A 363 -11.10 12.15 -18.44
CA GLU A 363 -10.85 10.89 -19.18
C GLU A 363 -10.33 9.74 -18.30
N ARG A 364 -10.48 9.86 -16.98
CA ARG A 364 -10.04 8.78 -16.07
C ARG A 364 -10.98 7.59 -16.18
N GLU A 365 -10.44 6.37 -16.34
CA GLU A 365 -11.26 5.15 -16.34
C GLU A 365 -12.00 5.02 -15.01
N GLN A 366 -13.31 4.71 -15.08
CA GLN A 366 -14.13 4.57 -13.88
C GLN A 366 -13.67 3.38 -13.04
N TRP A 367 -13.49 3.62 -11.76
CA TRP A 367 -13.20 2.58 -10.78
C TRP A 367 -14.49 1.97 -10.25
N ASN A 368 -14.71 0.69 -10.54
CA ASN A 368 -15.89 -0.03 -10.04
C ASN A 368 -15.53 -0.81 -8.78
N ILE A 369 -16.31 -0.64 -7.72
CA ILE A 369 -16.18 -1.48 -6.52
C ILE A 369 -16.84 -2.83 -6.81
N TYR A 370 -16.03 -3.87 -6.89
CA TYR A 370 -16.51 -5.24 -6.99
C TYR A 370 -16.83 -5.81 -5.61
N ASN A 371 -18.04 -6.36 -5.45
CA ASN A 371 -18.43 -7.05 -4.22
C ASN A 371 -18.35 -8.58 -4.42
N PRO A 372 -17.34 -9.25 -3.84
CA PRO A 372 -17.15 -10.69 -3.99
C PRO A 372 -18.33 -11.55 -3.55
N SER A 373 -19.08 -11.12 -2.54
CA SER A 373 -20.19 -11.88 -1.98
C SER A 373 -21.39 -12.04 -2.92
N GLN A 374 -21.49 -11.17 -3.94
CA GLN A 374 -22.57 -11.23 -4.93
C GLN A 374 -22.35 -12.30 -5.99
N HIS A 375 -21.11 -12.81 -6.14
CA HIS A 375 -20.75 -13.78 -7.18
C HIS A 375 -19.83 -14.88 -6.61
N PRO A 376 -20.34 -15.74 -5.71
CA PRO A 376 -19.52 -16.73 -5.00
C PRO A 376 -18.96 -17.84 -5.90
N GLN A 377 -19.58 -18.05 -7.08
CA GLN A 377 -19.19 -19.10 -8.05
C GLN A 377 -18.13 -18.63 -9.06
N GLU A 378 -17.76 -17.35 -9.07
CA GLU A 378 -16.75 -16.86 -10.01
C GLU A 378 -15.34 -17.30 -9.62
N GLY A 379 -14.55 -17.63 -10.64
CA GLY A 379 -13.11 -17.80 -10.48
C GLY A 379 -12.44 -16.51 -10.00
N ARG A 380 -11.34 -16.63 -9.25
CA ARG A 380 -10.68 -15.50 -8.61
C ARG A 380 -9.19 -15.51 -8.86
N PHE A 381 -8.65 -14.42 -9.41
CA PHE A 381 -7.22 -14.27 -9.64
C PHE A 381 -6.69 -12.89 -9.25
N ALA A 382 -5.40 -12.82 -9.06
CA ALA A 382 -4.65 -11.57 -9.10
C ALA A 382 -3.51 -11.69 -10.11
N PHE A 383 -3.04 -10.55 -10.60
CA PHE A 383 -1.85 -10.51 -11.44
C PHE A 383 -0.93 -9.40 -10.94
N LEU A 384 0.30 -9.76 -10.56
CA LEU A 384 1.28 -8.81 -10.03
C LEU A 384 2.00 -8.11 -11.17
N VAL A 385 2.03 -6.78 -11.11
CA VAL A 385 2.68 -5.91 -12.09
C VAL A 385 3.59 -4.89 -11.40
N HIS A 386 4.34 -4.16 -12.18
CA HIS A 386 5.13 -3.02 -11.71
C HIS A 386 5.37 -2.03 -12.87
N PRO A 387 5.68 -0.76 -12.59
CA PRO A 387 6.09 0.18 -13.63
C PRO A 387 7.35 -0.30 -14.37
N LEU A 388 7.30 -0.36 -15.69
CA LEU A 388 8.47 -0.70 -16.51
C LEU A 388 9.45 0.48 -16.57
N ASP A 389 8.93 1.71 -16.69
CA ASP A 389 9.70 2.97 -16.70
C ASP A 389 9.00 4.04 -15.85
N LEU A 390 9.67 5.17 -15.65
CA LEU A 390 9.15 6.32 -14.91
C LEU A 390 7.91 6.94 -15.58
N VAL A 391 7.74 6.81 -16.89
CA VAL A 391 6.57 7.30 -17.64
C VAL A 391 5.28 6.65 -17.12
N ASN A 392 5.31 5.41 -16.63
CA ASN A 392 4.11 4.76 -16.10
C ASN A 392 3.52 5.46 -14.87
N TYR A 393 4.31 6.26 -14.12
CA TYR A 393 3.76 7.11 -13.07
C TYR A 393 2.89 8.24 -13.64
N GLN A 394 3.31 8.83 -14.77
CA GLN A 394 2.54 9.88 -15.45
C GLN A 394 1.28 9.31 -16.12
N GLU A 395 1.37 8.10 -16.64
CA GLU A 395 0.20 7.38 -17.18
C GLU A 395 -0.82 7.08 -16.09
N PHE A 396 -0.35 6.68 -14.88
CA PHE A 396 -1.23 6.42 -13.75
C PHE A 396 -1.87 7.69 -13.20
N ASP A 397 -1.08 8.74 -12.99
CA ASP A 397 -1.59 10.04 -12.53
C ASP A 397 -1.20 11.13 -13.54
N PRO A 398 -2.13 11.55 -14.41
CA PRO A 398 -1.84 12.53 -15.45
C PRO A 398 -1.32 13.87 -14.93
N THR A 399 -1.59 14.21 -13.66
CA THR A 399 -1.05 15.46 -13.07
C THR A 399 0.47 15.44 -12.98
N LEU A 400 1.08 14.25 -12.98
CA LEU A 400 2.52 14.06 -12.94
C LEU A 400 3.20 14.30 -14.31
N SER A 401 2.44 14.50 -15.41
CA SER A 401 2.98 14.72 -16.76
C SER A 401 3.88 15.94 -16.88
N VAL A 402 3.74 16.89 -15.97
CA VAL A 402 4.56 18.12 -15.91
C VAL A 402 5.92 17.93 -15.23
N LEU A 403 6.15 16.75 -14.60
CA LEU A 403 7.41 16.45 -13.92
C LEU A 403 8.51 16.14 -14.93
N THR A 404 9.70 16.65 -14.67
CA THR A 404 10.91 16.26 -15.36
C THR A 404 11.32 14.82 -15.01
N ARG A 405 12.21 14.23 -15.80
CA ARG A 405 12.72 12.87 -15.51
C ARG A 405 13.43 12.79 -14.14
N GLU A 406 14.13 13.84 -13.72
CA GLU A 406 14.78 13.91 -12.41
C GLU A 406 13.76 13.98 -11.26
N GLU A 407 12.71 14.78 -11.41
CA GLU A 407 11.62 14.87 -10.44
C GLU A 407 10.86 13.56 -10.32
N LEU A 408 10.60 12.87 -11.45
CA LEU A 408 10.00 11.52 -11.46
C LEU A 408 10.91 10.48 -10.80
N GLN A 409 12.22 10.55 -11.03
CA GLN A 409 13.17 9.66 -10.38
C GLN A 409 13.12 9.85 -8.86
N LYS A 410 13.12 11.10 -8.39
CA LYS A 410 13.00 11.43 -6.96
C LYS A 410 11.66 10.95 -6.38
N LEU A 411 10.55 11.14 -7.13
CA LEU A 411 9.24 10.62 -6.73
C LEU A 411 9.25 9.09 -6.59
N SER A 412 9.84 8.38 -7.56
CA SER A 412 9.97 6.92 -7.53
C SER A 412 10.79 6.43 -6.34
N GLU A 413 11.89 7.12 -5.99
CA GLU A 413 12.72 6.80 -4.81
C GLU A 413 11.98 7.00 -3.49
N ILE A 414 11.16 8.04 -3.38
CA ILE A 414 10.31 8.28 -2.22
C ILE A 414 9.18 7.25 -2.20
N GLY A 415 8.51 7.05 -3.34
CA GLY A 415 7.40 6.11 -3.49
C GLY A 415 7.79 4.69 -3.09
N SER A 416 8.97 4.23 -3.50
CA SER A 416 9.49 2.90 -3.14
C SER A 416 9.72 2.66 -1.63
N LYS A 417 9.64 3.71 -0.81
CA LYS A 417 9.79 3.65 0.65
C LYS A 417 8.47 3.87 1.39
N THR A 418 7.49 4.50 0.73
CA THR A 418 6.27 4.99 1.40
C THR A 418 4.99 4.41 0.84
N ILE A 419 4.98 3.98 -0.42
CA ILE A 419 3.81 3.40 -1.08
C ILE A 419 3.90 1.87 -0.99
N ARG A 420 2.86 1.24 -0.48
CA ARG A 420 2.71 -0.23 -0.46
C ARG A 420 2.08 -0.71 -1.77
N PRO A 421 2.19 -2.01 -2.09
CA PRO A 421 1.46 -2.59 -3.21
C PRO A 421 -0.04 -2.24 -3.16
N PHE A 422 -0.63 -1.96 -4.33
CA PHE A 422 -2.04 -1.58 -4.43
C PHE A 422 -2.66 -2.08 -5.74
N VAL A 423 -3.99 -2.21 -5.76
CA VAL A 423 -4.71 -2.60 -6.98
C VAL A 423 -4.69 -1.45 -7.98
N ILE A 424 -4.20 -1.67 -9.19
CA ILE A 424 -4.14 -0.66 -10.26
C ILE A 424 -5.27 -0.81 -11.28
N GLY A 425 -5.83 -2.00 -11.41
CA GLY A 425 -6.92 -2.30 -12.33
C GLY A 425 -7.70 -3.52 -11.88
N GLN A 426 -8.90 -3.67 -12.44
CA GLN A 426 -9.81 -4.79 -12.17
C GLN A 426 -10.46 -5.23 -13.46
N THR A 427 -10.75 -6.53 -13.56
CA THR A 427 -11.40 -7.06 -14.75
C THR A 427 -12.32 -8.22 -14.42
N ARG A 428 -13.32 -8.43 -15.27
CA ARG A 428 -14.19 -9.60 -15.25
C ARG A 428 -14.18 -10.25 -16.62
N VAL A 429 -13.76 -11.50 -16.68
CA VAL A 429 -13.65 -12.28 -17.90
C VAL A 429 -14.83 -13.24 -17.98
N MET A 430 -15.47 -13.26 -19.15
CA MET A 430 -16.56 -14.20 -19.47
C MET A 430 -16.05 -15.17 -20.52
N SER A 431 -16.03 -16.46 -20.20
CA SER A 431 -15.67 -17.53 -21.13
C SER A 431 -16.76 -17.75 -22.19
N LEU A 432 -16.38 -18.28 -23.37
CA LEU A 432 -17.36 -18.76 -24.36
C LEU A 432 -18.13 -19.98 -23.86
N SER A 433 -17.59 -20.74 -22.93
CA SER A 433 -18.26 -21.89 -22.30
C SER A 433 -19.16 -21.52 -21.11
N GLY A 434 -19.26 -20.22 -20.76
CA GLY A 434 -20.21 -19.69 -19.78
C GLY A 434 -19.64 -19.43 -18.40
N GLU A 435 -18.43 -19.90 -18.10
CA GLU A 435 -17.74 -19.61 -16.83
C GLU A 435 -17.32 -18.15 -16.76
N SER A 436 -17.17 -17.61 -15.54
CA SER A 436 -16.67 -16.26 -15.33
C SER A 436 -15.57 -16.22 -14.26
N ALA A 437 -14.66 -15.27 -14.42
CA ALA A 437 -13.61 -15.00 -13.46
C ALA A 437 -13.44 -13.51 -13.25
N TYR A 438 -13.24 -13.11 -11.98
CA TYR A 438 -12.88 -11.77 -11.59
C TYR A 438 -11.41 -11.72 -11.16
N GLY A 439 -10.70 -10.67 -11.55
CA GLY A 439 -9.32 -10.50 -11.19
C GLY A 439 -8.90 -9.07 -10.96
N GLU A 440 -7.82 -8.93 -10.19
CA GLU A 440 -7.20 -7.67 -9.85
C GLU A 440 -5.75 -7.62 -10.33
N PHE A 441 -5.36 -6.48 -10.87
CA PHE A 441 -3.96 -6.18 -11.18
C PHE A 441 -3.38 -5.40 -10.01
N ILE A 442 -2.36 -5.97 -9.36
CA ILE A 442 -1.72 -5.39 -8.17
C ILE A 442 -0.34 -4.91 -8.56
N THR A 443 -0.10 -3.60 -8.43
CA THR A 443 1.19 -3.00 -8.76
C THR A 443 2.07 -2.84 -7.52
N LEU A 444 3.38 -3.11 -7.73
CA LEU A 444 4.42 -2.73 -6.80
C LEU A 444 4.97 -1.35 -7.21
N PRO A 445 5.31 -0.46 -6.27
CA PRO A 445 5.80 0.90 -6.60
C PRO A 445 7.30 0.93 -6.96
N TYR A 446 7.77 -0.07 -7.71
CA TYR A 446 9.18 -0.21 -8.11
C TYR A 446 9.29 -0.30 -9.62
N THR A 447 10.14 0.55 -10.23
CA THR A 447 10.46 0.42 -11.65
C THR A 447 11.25 -0.86 -11.93
N ALA A 448 11.28 -1.31 -13.19
CA ALA A 448 12.07 -2.45 -13.61
C ALA A 448 13.55 -2.36 -13.15
N LYS A 449 14.15 -1.16 -13.23
CA LYS A 449 15.50 -0.90 -12.75
C LYS A 449 15.63 -1.12 -11.25
N GLN A 450 14.72 -0.57 -10.46
CA GLN A 450 14.71 -0.75 -8.98
C GLN A 450 14.51 -2.20 -8.58
N MET A 451 13.66 -2.95 -9.31
CA MET A 451 13.45 -4.38 -9.07
C MET A 451 14.75 -5.20 -9.18
N LEU A 452 15.67 -4.79 -10.08
CA LEU A 452 16.94 -5.46 -10.29
C LEU A 452 18.07 -4.98 -9.38
N GLU A 453 18.07 -3.69 -9.01
CA GLU A 453 19.15 -3.05 -8.25
C GLU A 453 18.99 -3.16 -6.73
N LEU A 454 17.76 -3.23 -6.24
CA LEU A 454 17.48 -3.33 -4.81
C LEU A 454 17.78 -4.75 -4.27
N PRO A 455 18.05 -4.89 -2.96
CA PRO A 455 18.25 -6.20 -2.35
C PRO A 455 17.08 -7.14 -2.64
N GLN A 456 17.39 -8.35 -3.13
CA GLN A 456 16.38 -9.35 -3.51
C GLN A 456 15.39 -9.64 -2.37
N GLU A 457 15.87 -9.75 -1.13
CA GLU A 457 15.04 -9.99 0.04
C GLU A 457 13.97 -8.91 0.24
N LYS A 458 14.35 -7.64 0.05
CA LYS A 458 13.40 -6.51 0.12
C LYS A 458 12.29 -6.67 -0.90
N ILE A 459 12.64 -6.95 -2.15
CA ILE A 459 11.64 -7.08 -3.23
C ILE A 459 10.75 -8.32 -3.00
N LEU A 460 11.33 -9.43 -2.49
CA LEU A 460 10.54 -10.62 -2.14
C LEU A 460 9.53 -10.33 -1.03
N ASN A 461 9.90 -9.57 -0.03
CA ASN A 461 8.97 -9.15 1.04
C ASN A 461 7.82 -8.29 0.49
N GLU A 462 8.11 -7.36 -0.43
CA GLU A 462 7.08 -6.55 -1.09
C GLU A 462 6.15 -7.39 -2.00
N LEU A 463 6.70 -8.39 -2.70
CA LEU A 463 5.90 -9.35 -3.46
C LEU A 463 4.99 -10.18 -2.54
N GLU A 464 5.50 -10.59 -1.39
CA GLU A 464 4.69 -11.30 -0.40
C GLU A 464 3.57 -10.43 0.16
N GLU A 465 3.81 -9.15 0.43
CA GLU A 465 2.76 -8.19 0.81
C GLU A 465 1.71 -7.99 -0.30
N ALA A 466 2.14 -7.94 -1.57
CA ALA A 466 1.21 -7.91 -2.70
C ALA A 466 0.34 -9.18 -2.79
N LEU A 467 0.93 -10.35 -2.53
CA LEU A 467 0.18 -11.62 -2.48
C LEU A 467 -0.78 -11.68 -1.28
N LYS A 468 -0.40 -11.14 -0.12
CA LYS A 468 -1.30 -11.01 1.04
C LYS A 468 -2.48 -10.08 0.74
N LEU A 469 -2.23 -8.98 0.04
CA LEU A 469 -3.29 -8.08 -0.44
C LEU A 469 -4.24 -8.82 -1.40
N ALA A 470 -3.68 -9.55 -2.37
CA ALA A 470 -4.45 -10.38 -3.30
C ALA A 470 -5.34 -11.39 -2.57
N TYR A 471 -4.79 -12.12 -1.61
CA TYR A 471 -5.51 -13.09 -0.79
C TYR A 471 -6.64 -12.43 0.02
N LYS A 472 -6.35 -11.30 0.67
CA LYS A 472 -7.33 -10.52 1.43
C LYS A 472 -8.50 -10.07 0.56
N ASN A 473 -8.23 -9.73 -0.71
CA ASN A 473 -9.25 -9.33 -1.69
C ASN A 473 -9.98 -10.53 -2.32
N GLY A 474 -9.63 -11.76 -1.93
CA GLY A 474 -10.32 -12.99 -2.34
C GLY A 474 -9.70 -13.71 -3.54
N ALA A 475 -8.54 -13.30 -4.05
CA ALA A 475 -7.83 -14.06 -5.07
C ALA A 475 -7.46 -15.47 -4.56
N ARG A 476 -7.47 -16.46 -5.46
CA ARG A 476 -7.16 -17.86 -5.19
C ARG A 476 -5.91 -18.33 -5.92
N ILE A 477 -5.47 -17.58 -6.91
CA ILE A 477 -4.24 -17.78 -7.68
C ILE A 477 -3.66 -16.42 -8.04
N ALA A 478 -2.35 -16.32 -8.15
CA ALA A 478 -1.69 -15.12 -8.60
C ALA A 478 -0.72 -15.37 -9.77
N GLY A 479 -0.81 -14.50 -10.78
CA GLY A 479 0.14 -14.44 -11.89
C GLY A 479 1.29 -13.48 -11.59
N LEU A 480 2.49 -13.81 -12.04
CA LEU A 480 3.70 -13.01 -11.88
C LEU A 480 4.10 -12.38 -13.21
N GLY A 481 3.92 -11.05 -13.35
CA GLY A 481 4.23 -10.30 -14.57
C GLY A 481 5.65 -9.72 -14.60
N ALA A 482 6.25 -9.67 -15.77
CA ALA A 482 7.54 -9.02 -16.04
C ALA A 482 8.63 -9.39 -15.00
N TYR A 483 9.25 -8.40 -14.36
CA TYR A 483 10.35 -8.64 -13.42
C TYR A 483 9.92 -9.25 -12.08
N THR A 484 8.63 -9.29 -11.74
CA THR A 484 8.16 -10.01 -10.55
C THR A 484 8.48 -11.50 -10.64
N SER A 485 8.38 -12.06 -11.84
CA SER A 485 8.81 -13.44 -12.14
C SER A 485 10.33 -13.59 -12.07
N VAL A 486 11.10 -12.63 -12.61
CA VAL A 486 12.57 -12.68 -12.67
C VAL A 486 13.18 -12.68 -11.26
N VAL A 487 12.82 -11.71 -10.42
CA VAL A 487 13.40 -11.55 -9.07
C VAL A 487 13.00 -12.68 -8.12
N SER A 488 11.87 -13.35 -8.39
CA SER A 488 11.40 -14.52 -7.64
C SER A 488 11.92 -15.85 -8.19
N ARG A 489 12.87 -15.82 -9.15
CA ARG A 489 13.40 -17.01 -9.85
C ARG A 489 12.27 -17.86 -10.48
N GLY A 490 11.44 -17.20 -11.30
CA GLY A 490 10.30 -17.85 -11.91
C GLY A 490 9.23 -18.28 -10.87
N GLY A 491 9.04 -17.52 -9.80
CA GLY A 491 8.06 -17.81 -8.74
C GLY A 491 8.54 -18.81 -7.68
N LEU A 492 9.68 -19.47 -7.86
CA LEU A 492 10.14 -20.53 -6.94
C LEU A 492 10.39 -20.03 -5.52
N LEU A 493 10.86 -18.79 -5.35
CA LEU A 493 11.13 -18.20 -4.02
C LEU A 493 9.86 -17.79 -3.27
N LEU A 494 8.71 -17.74 -3.94
CA LEU A 494 7.40 -17.39 -3.37
C LEU A 494 6.45 -18.58 -3.28
N LYS A 495 6.86 -19.74 -3.87
CA LYS A 495 6.05 -20.96 -3.89
C LYS A 495 5.64 -21.40 -2.49
N GLY A 496 4.33 -21.66 -2.29
CA GLY A 496 3.76 -22.16 -1.03
C GLY A 496 3.68 -21.13 0.10
N LYS A 497 3.97 -19.84 -0.14
CA LYS A 497 3.92 -18.82 0.93
C LYS A 497 2.52 -18.28 1.20
N VAL A 498 1.78 -17.84 0.17
CA VAL A 498 0.47 -17.19 0.36
C VAL A 498 -0.59 -17.76 -0.57
N LEU A 499 -0.34 -17.71 -1.88
CA LEU A 499 -1.25 -18.17 -2.94
C LEU A 499 -0.51 -19.09 -3.89
N PRO A 500 -1.21 -20.03 -4.56
CA PRO A 500 -0.70 -20.68 -5.75
C PRO A 500 -0.30 -19.68 -6.83
N LEU A 501 0.76 -20.00 -7.59
CA LEU A 501 1.38 -19.05 -8.51
C LEU A 501 1.47 -19.62 -9.93
N THR A 502 1.42 -18.71 -10.91
CA THR A 502 1.87 -18.95 -12.26
C THR A 502 2.74 -17.80 -12.78
N THR A 503 3.70 -18.10 -13.66
CA THR A 503 4.44 -17.06 -14.41
C THR A 503 3.79 -16.76 -15.76
N GLY A 504 2.83 -17.58 -16.19
CA GLY A 504 2.20 -17.45 -17.50
C GLY A 504 3.08 -17.87 -18.68
N ASN A 505 4.24 -18.44 -18.40
CA ASN A 505 5.23 -18.74 -19.44
C ASN A 505 4.79 -19.88 -20.37
N SER A 506 3.98 -20.84 -19.91
CA SER A 506 3.52 -21.95 -20.75
C SER A 506 2.61 -21.46 -21.87
N TYR A 507 1.64 -20.59 -21.57
CA TYR A 507 0.79 -20.05 -22.62
C TYR A 507 1.51 -19.00 -23.48
N THR A 508 2.50 -18.30 -22.92
CA THR A 508 3.37 -17.42 -23.69
C THR A 508 4.12 -18.20 -24.78
N VAL A 509 4.66 -19.38 -24.48
CA VAL A 509 5.28 -20.26 -25.48
C VAL A 509 4.27 -20.71 -26.53
N ALA A 510 3.11 -21.24 -26.10
CA ALA A 510 2.08 -21.72 -27.02
C ALA A 510 1.62 -20.65 -28.02
N SER A 511 1.31 -19.47 -27.51
CA SER A 511 0.84 -18.34 -28.32
C SER A 511 1.92 -17.77 -29.24
N SER A 512 3.19 -17.75 -28.80
CA SER A 512 4.29 -17.26 -29.63
C SER A 512 4.56 -18.17 -30.81
N ILE A 513 4.50 -19.49 -30.61
CA ILE A 513 4.62 -20.46 -31.71
C ILE A 513 3.51 -20.25 -32.74
N GLU A 514 2.29 -20.05 -32.28
CA GLU A 514 1.13 -19.80 -33.15
C GLU A 514 1.28 -18.48 -33.90
N ALA A 515 1.75 -17.40 -33.24
CA ALA A 515 2.04 -16.13 -33.89
C ALA A 515 3.13 -16.25 -34.97
N ILE A 516 4.21 -17.01 -34.70
CA ILE A 516 5.28 -17.28 -35.67
C ILE A 516 4.70 -18.02 -36.89
N LYS A 517 3.84 -19.04 -36.69
CA LYS A 517 3.20 -19.79 -37.77
C LYS A 517 2.29 -18.88 -38.63
N LEU A 518 1.51 -18.02 -38.01
CA LEU A 518 0.67 -17.06 -38.75
C LEU A 518 1.50 -16.06 -39.54
N ALA A 519 2.62 -15.57 -39.01
CA ALA A 519 3.53 -14.68 -39.68
C ALA A 519 4.23 -15.39 -40.84
N ALA A 520 4.70 -16.62 -40.63
CA ALA A 520 5.31 -17.45 -41.66
C ALA A 520 4.33 -17.74 -42.84
N GLN A 521 3.07 -18.04 -42.52
CA GLN A 521 2.02 -18.22 -43.50
C GLN A 521 1.76 -16.93 -44.31
N LYS A 522 1.69 -15.77 -43.62
CA LYS A 522 1.49 -14.46 -44.30
C LYS A 522 2.60 -14.11 -45.26
N LEU A 523 3.88 -14.45 -44.94
CA LEU A 523 5.03 -14.21 -45.79
C LEU A 523 5.38 -15.39 -46.71
N ASN A 524 4.60 -16.46 -46.72
CA ASN A 524 4.86 -17.69 -47.46
C ASN A 524 6.25 -18.31 -47.13
N VAL A 525 6.67 -18.19 -45.88
CA VAL A 525 7.89 -18.77 -45.31
C VAL A 525 7.59 -20.17 -44.79
N LYS A 526 8.34 -21.17 -45.24
CA LYS A 526 8.21 -22.58 -44.80
C LYS A 526 9.16 -22.86 -43.65
N LEU A 527 8.61 -23.21 -42.46
CA LEU A 527 9.39 -23.50 -41.26
C LEU A 527 10.40 -24.62 -41.48
N ASN A 528 10.01 -25.68 -42.18
CA ASN A 528 10.82 -26.84 -42.49
C ASN A 528 11.92 -26.57 -43.57
N GLN A 529 12.05 -25.33 -44.01
CA GLN A 529 13.11 -24.85 -44.89
C GLN A 529 13.85 -23.64 -44.28
N SER A 530 13.52 -23.27 -43.04
CA SER A 530 14.00 -22.06 -42.40
C SER A 530 14.95 -22.36 -41.23
N THR A 531 15.96 -21.50 -41.10
CA THR A 531 16.79 -21.41 -39.89
C THR A 531 16.14 -20.50 -38.87
N VAL A 532 15.96 -20.97 -37.65
CA VAL A 532 15.34 -20.24 -36.53
C VAL A 532 16.40 -19.92 -35.49
N ALA A 533 16.69 -18.64 -35.25
CA ALA A 533 17.53 -18.22 -34.13
C ALA A 533 16.66 -17.97 -32.90
N ILE A 534 17.04 -18.55 -31.78
CA ILE A 534 16.35 -18.35 -30.49
C ILE A 534 17.30 -17.67 -29.51
N ILE A 535 17.09 -16.36 -29.31
CA ILE A 535 17.91 -15.53 -28.45
C ILE A 535 17.35 -15.58 -27.03
N GLY A 536 18.19 -15.99 -26.08
CA GLY A 536 17.74 -16.28 -24.70
C GLY A 536 17.27 -17.73 -24.53
N ALA A 537 17.78 -18.65 -25.34
CA ALA A 537 17.43 -20.09 -25.34
C ALA A 537 17.69 -20.82 -24.01
N THR A 538 18.41 -20.22 -23.06
CA THR A 538 18.63 -20.78 -21.72
C THR A 538 17.56 -20.34 -20.70
N GLY A 539 16.66 -19.41 -21.06
CA GLY A 539 15.52 -18.98 -20.25
C GLY A 539 14.33 -19.95 -20.40
N SER A 540 13.34 -19.88 -19.49
CA SER A 540 12.18 -20.77 -19.49
C SER A 540 11.40 -20.77 -20.81
N ILE A 541 11.08 -19.58 -21.32
CA ILE A 541 10.34 -19.42 -22.59
C ILE A 541 11.21 -19.86 -23.78
N GLY A 542 12.45 -19.33 -23.88
CA GLY A 542 13.33 -19.63 -25.01
C GLY A 542 13.69 -21.10 -25.12
N LYS A 543 13.90 -21.78 -23.98
CA LYS A 543 14.16 -23.23 -23.91
C LYS A 543 12.97 -24.05 -24.43
N ALA A 544 11.77 -23.80 -23.87
CA ALA A 544 10.56 -24.53 -24.26
C ALA A 544 10.18 -24.26 -25.73
N LEU A 545 10.41 -23.02 -26.20
CA LEU A 545 10.20 -22.63 -27.58
C LEU A 545 11.17 -23.39 -28.53
N ALA A 546 12.45 -23.52 -28.13
CA ALA A 546 13.45 -24.27 -28.88
C ALA A 546 13.04 -25.74 -29.03
N VAL A 547 12.57 -26.37 -27.95
CA VAL A 547 12.12 -27.76 -27.96
C VAL A 547 10.98 -27.97 -28.95
N LEU A 548 9.93 -27.11 -28.89
CA LEU A 548 8.76 -27.26 -29.76
C LEU A 548 9.01 -26.80 -31.21
N MET A 549 9.85 -25.79 -31.44
CA MET A 549 10.23 -25.39 -32.80
C MET A 549 11.07 -26.46 -33.48
N GLY A 550 11.77 -27.33 -32.74
CA GLY A 550 12.48 -28.47 -33.29
C GLY A 550 11.61 -29.47 -34.06
N GLU A 551 10.29 -29.50 -33.76
CA GLU A 551 9.33 -30.35 -34.49
C GLU A 551 9.18 -29.92 -35.97
N GLU A 552 9.31 -28.60 -36.24
CA GLU A 552 8.94 -28.02 -37.53
C GLU A 552 10.09 -27.33 -38.29
N ALA A 553 11.10 -26.82 -37.56
CA ALA A 553 12.19 -26.06 -38.18
C ALA A 553 13.17 -26.97 -38.92
N TYR A 554 13.77 -26.42 -40.04
CA TYR A 554 14.90 -27.06 -40.73
C TYR A 554 16.16 -27.04 -39.86
N LYS A 555 16.46 -25.87 -39.25
CA LYS A 555 17.64 -25.65 -38.41
C LYS A 555 17.33 -24.71 -37.26
N ILE A 556 17.95 -24.93 -36.10
CA ILE A 556 17.86 -24.04 -34.96
C ILE A 556 19.24 -23.53 -34.56
N ILE A 557 19.35 -22.23 -34.28
CA ILE A 557 20.53 -21.60 -33.68
C ILE A 557 20.14 -21.15 -32.26
N LEU A 558 20.71 -21.80 -31.25
CA LEU A 558 20.53 -21.48 -29.85
C LEU A 558 21.52 -20.40 -29.42
N VAL A 559 21.03 -19.22 -29.01
CA VAL A 559 21.86 -18.09 -28.64
C VAL A 559 21.84 -17.85 -27.16
N GLY A 560 22.99 -17.89 -26.51
CA GLY A 560 23.20 -17.65 -25.10
C GLY A 560 23.71 -16.25 -24.79
N ASN A 561 23.86 -15.95 -23.50
CA ASN A 561 24.32 -14.65 -23.01
C ASN A 561 25.84 -14.47 -23.29
N PRO A 562 26.25 -13.48 -24.09
CA PRO A 562 27.66 -13.24 -24.41
C PRO A 562 28.50 -12.73 -23.21
N LYS A 563 27.84 -12.18 -22.15
CA LYS A 563 28.55 -11.77 -20.93
C LYS A 563 29.09 -12.95 -20.12
N HIS A 564 28.51 -14.14 -20.29
CA HIS A 564 28.88 -15.36 -19.56
C HIS A 564 29.01 -16.56 -20.53
N PRO A 565 29.93 -16.52 -21.51
CA PRO A 565 29.92 -17.44 -22.63
C PRO A 565 30.09 -18.92 -22.22
N LYS A 566 31.06 -19.24 -21.37
CA LYS A 566 31.31 -20.62 -20.92
C LYS A 566 30.08 -21.25 -20.22
N SER A 567 29.46 -20.52 -19.31
CA SER A 567 28.27 -20.99 -18.61
C SER A 567 27.04 -21.07 -19.51
N SER A 568 26.91 -20.13 -20.46
CA SER A 568 25.86 -20.15 -21.48
C SER A 568 25.97 -21.36 -22.41
N LEU A 569 27.15 -21.60 -22.99
CA LEU A 569 27.36 -22.73 -23.88
C LEU A 569 27.02 -24.05 -23.18
N ARG A 570 27.50 -24.28 -21.96
CA ARG A 570 27.16 -25.50 -21.19
C ARG A 570 25.66 -25.68 -21.01
N ARG A 571 24.92 -24.59 -20.73
CA ARG A 571 23.45 -24.66 -20.57
C ARG A 571 22.75 -24.91 -21.91
N LEU A 572 23.25 -24.32 -23.00
CA LEU A 572 22.70 -24.52 -24.33
C LEU A 572 22.87 -25.97 -24.82
N THR A 573 23.99 -26.64 -24.48
CA THR A 573 24.18 -28.08 -24.74
C THR A 573 23.07 -28.91 -24.06
N ASN A 574 22.65 -28.55 -22.85
CA ASN A 574 21.52 -29.22 -22.21
C ASN A 574 20.19 -28.98 -22.96
N VAL A 575 19.99 -27.79 -23.50
CA VAL A 575 18.79 -27.48 -24.31
C VAL A 575 18.79 -28.29 -25.61
N GLU A 576 19.93 -28.38 -26.27
CA GLU A 576 20.13 -29.23 -27.48
C GLU A 576 19.73 -30.68 -27.15
N LEU A 577 20.26 -31.26 -26.07
CA LEU A 577 19.93 -32.63 -25.64
C LEU A 577 18.45 -32.81 -25.36
N GLU A 578 17.78 -31.77 -24.81
CA GLU A 578 16.33 -31.83 -24.57
C GLU A 578 15.53 -31.80 -25.87
N ILE A 579 15.96 -31.03 -26.89
CA ILE A 579 15.34 -31.07 -28.22
C ILE A 579 15.40 -32.49 -28.78
N TYR A 580 16.57 -33.10 -28.76
CA TYR A 580 16.73 -34.49 -29.26
C TYR A 580 15.88 -35.49 -28.48
N ARG A 581 15.87 -35.43 -27.17
CA ARG A 581 15.05 -36.33 -26.33
C ARG A 581 13.56 -36.16 -26.63
N HIS A 582 13.12 -34.92 -26.78
CA HIS A 582 11.71 -34.62 -27.07
C HIS A 582 11.31 -35.21 -28.43
N LEU A 583 12.07 -34.92 -29.49
CA LEU A 583 11.77 -35.39 -30.82
C LEU A 583 11.80 -36.93 -30.91
N LYS A 584 12.81 -37.57 -30.32
CA LYS A 584 12.88 -39.04 -30.25
C LYS A 584 11.68 -39.64 -29.50
N GLY A 585 11.30 -39.05 -28.36
CA GLY A 585 10.13 -39.50 -27.59
C GLY A 585 8.79 -39.30 -28.33
N GLN A 586 8.68 -38.27 -29.20
CA GLN A 586 7.49 -38.10 -30.06
C GLN A 586 7.47 -39.14 -31.19
N ILE A 587 8.60 -39.42 -31.80
CA ILE A 587 8.73 -40.48 -32.83
C ILE A 587 8.37 -41.84 -32.26
N GLU A 588 8.86 -42.17 -31.07
CA GLU A 588 8.55 -43.43 -30.37
C GLU A 588 7.03 -43.59 -30.05
N LYS A 589 6.34 -42.43 -29.88
CA LYS A 589 4.87 -42.38 -29.71
C LYS A 589 4.07 -42.37 -30.99
N GLY A 590 4.74 -42.53 -32.14
CA GLY A 590 4.11 -42.62 -33.46
C GLY A 590 3.89 -41.26 -34.17
N TRP A 591 4.51 -40.19 -33.69
CA TRP A 591 4.48 -38.93 -34.41
C TRP A 591 5.36 -39.00 -35.68
N THR A 592 4.80 -38.58 -36.81
CA THR A 592 5.51 -38.48 -38.09
C THR A 592 6.00 -37.06 -38.32
N PRO A 593 7.32 -36.81 -38.34
CA PRO A 593 7.88 -35.47 -38.51
C PRO A 593 7.57 -34.87 -39.89
N PRO A 594 7.42 -33.55 -40.00
CA PRO A 594 7.34 -32.86 -41.29
C PRO A 594 8.60 -33.06 -42.12
N GLN A 595 8.43 -33.27 -43.43
CA GLN A 595 9.55 -33.43 -44.38
C GLN A 595 10.46 -32.19 -44.34
N GLY A 596 11.77 -32.39 -44.23
CA GLY A 596 12.80 -31.33 -44.14
C GLY A 596 12.99 -30.77 -42.73
N SER A 597 12.25 -31.23 -41.73
CA SER A 597 12.44 -30.78 -40.34
C SER A 597 13.58 -31.51 -39.64
N ILE A 598 14.06 -30.95 -38.50
CA ILE A 598 15.02 -31.62 -37.59
C ILE A 598 14.46 -32.99 -37.17
N GLY A 599 13.15 -33.07 -36.93
CA GLY A 599 12.50 -34.32 -36.57
C GLY A 599 12.62 -35.42 -37.63
N GLU A 600 12.47 -35.08 -38.92
CA GLU A 600 12.65 -36.03 -40.01
C GLU A 600 14.09 -36.55 -40.08
N HIS A 601 15.08 -35.68 -39.92
CA HIS A 601 16.48 -36.09 -39.90
C HIS A 601 16.77 -37.07 -38.74
N ILE A 602 16.20 -36.87 -37.58
CA ILE A 602 16.31 -37.78 -36.43
C ILE A 602 15.58 -39.11 -36.70
N PHE A 603 14.45 -39.06 -37.41
CA PHE A 603 13.67 -40.23 -37.77
C PHE A 603 14.36 -41.13 -38.80
N THR A 604 15.09 -40.52 -39.75
CA THR A 604 15.73 -41.21 -40.87
C THR A 604 17.18 -41.63 -40.59
N SER A 605 17.92 -40.88 -39.76
CA SER A 605 19.32 -41.19 -39.39
C SER A 605 19.37 -41.88 -38.01
N GLN A 606 19.92 -43.11 -37.99
CA GLN A 606 20.13 -43.84 -36.73
C GLN A 606 21.26 -43.25 -35.83
N GLU A 607 22.03 -42.28 -36.35
CA GLU A 607 23.17 -41.66 -35.65
C GLU A 607 22.92 -40.16 -35.42
N ILE A 608 22.98 -39.73 -34.14
CA ILE A 608 22.67 -38.38 -33.66
C ILE A 608 23.89 -37.42 -33.88
N GLU A 609 25.09 -37.92 -34.07
CA GLU A 609 26.35 -37.13 -33.97
C GLU A 609 26.74 -36.27 -35.18
N GLU A 610 26.11 -36.40 -36.34
CA GLU A 610 26.54 -35.65 -37.56
C GLU A 610 25.58 -34.55 -38.04
N SER A 611 24.42 -34.37 -37.44
CA SER A 611 23.51 -33.33 -37.93
C SER A 611 23.85 -31.97 -37.31
N ARG A 612 24.56 -31.10 -38.03
CA ARG A 612 24.77 -29.68 -37.69
C ARG A 612 23.46 -28.84 -37.76
N LEU A 613 22.32 -29.46 -37.46
CA LEU A 613 21.00 -28.81 -37.53
C LEU A 613 20.66 -28.03 -36.29
N ILE A 614 21.32 -28.29 -35.15
CA ILE A 614 21.25 -27.47 -33.96
C ILE A 614 22.62 -26.85 -33.73
N GLU A 615 22.70 -25.53 -33.85
CA GLU A 615 23.91 -24.75 -33.66
C GLU A 615 23.83 -23.99 -32.30
N ILE A 616 24.93 -23.99 -31.56
CA ILE A 616 25.01 -23.32 -30.23
C ILE A 616 26.03 -22.19 -30.37
N THR A 617 25.63 -20.97 -29.99
CA THR A 617 26.50 -19.80 -30.04
C THR A 617 26.21 -18.78 -28.94
N THR A 618 27.19 -17.92 -28.68
CA THR A 618 27.01 -16.66 -27.95
C THR A 618 27.24 -15.45 -28.87
N ASN A 619 27.51 -15.68 -30.15
CA ASN A 619 27.63 -14.64 -31.16
C ASN A 619 26.26 -14.30 -31.74
N LEU A 620 25.68 -13.20 -31.20
CA LEU A 620 24.34 -12.74 -31.59
C LEU A 620 24.28 -12.32 -33.06
N ASP A 621 25.26 -11.56 -33.52
CA ASP A 621 25.28 -10.99 -34.87
C ASP A 621 25.35 -12.07 -35.95
N GLU A 622 26.13 -13.10 -35.70
CA GLU A 622 26.23 -14.26 -36.58
C GLU A 622 24.92 -15.05 -36.64
N ALA A 623 24.26 -15.25 -35.49
CA ALA A 623 22.98 -15.95 -35.44
C ALA A 623 21.87 -15.19 -36.17
N ILE A 624 21.83 -13.86 -36.03
CA ILE A 624 20.88 -13.00 -36.74
C ILE A 624 21.06 -13.08 -38.24
N SER A 625 22.32 -12.96 -38.72
CA SER A 625 22.61 -12.92 -40.14
C SER A 625 22.32 -14.24 -40.89
N LYS A 626 22.31 -15.36 -40.17
CA LYS A 626 22.06 -16.71 -40.74
C LYS A 626 20.60 -17.14 -40.70
N SER A 627 19.72 -16.33 -40.10
CA SER A 627 18.35 -16.78 -39.76
C SER A 627 17.26 -16.08 -40.55
N GLN A 628 16.25 -16.86 -40.98
CA GLN A 628 15.00 -16.37 -41.57
C GLN A 628 13.96 -16.01 -40.49
N ILE A 629 14.03 -16.67 -39.33
CA ILE A 629 13.14 -16.41 -38.20
C ILE A 629 14.01 -16.16 -36.96
N ILE A 630 13.77 -15.06 -36.31
CA ILE A 630 14.51 -14.64 -35.11
C ILE A 630 13.51 -14.50 -33.97
N VAL A 631 13.74 -15.18 -32.87
CA VAL A 631 12.91 -15.09 -31.67
C VAL A 631 13.73 -14.49 -30.53
N THR A 632 13.22 -13.41 -29.90
CA THR A 632 13.83 -12.84 -28.70
C THR A 632 13.02 -13.16 -27.47
N ALA A 633 13.64 -13.82 -26.49
CA ALA A 633 13.05 -14.23 -25.23
C ALA A 633 14.06 -13.97 -24.08
N THR A 634 14.49 -12.72 -23.93
CA THR A 634 15.51 -12.34 -22.95
C THR A 634 14.98 -11.40 -21.87
N ASN A 635 15.71 -11.29 -20.75
CA ASN A 635 15.46 -10.31 -19.69
C ASN A 635 16.33 -9.05 -19.88
N SER A 636 16.85 -8.79 -21.09
CA SER A 636 17.64 -7.59 -21.38
C SER A 636 16.75 -6.35 -21.28
N PRO A 637 17.15 -5.32 -20.52
CA PRO A 637 16.38 -4.08 -20.45
C PRO A 637 16.64 -3.14 -21.64
N ILE A 638 17.47 -3.55 -22.59
CA ILE A 638 17.88 -2.75 -23.75
C ILE A 638 17.62 -3.51 -25.07
N GLU A 639 17.51 -2.74 -26.13
CA GLU A 639 17.46 -3.25 -27.51
C GLU A 639 18.76 -4.00 -27.86
N ILE A 640 18.64 -5.16 -28.48
CA ILE A 640 19.79 -6.02 -28.80
C ILE A 640 19.87 -6.41 -30.27
N ILE A 641 18.84 -6.20 -31.07
CA ILE A 641 18.81 -6.57 -32.48
C ILE A 641 19.39 -5.45 -33.33
N ASN A 642 20.47 -5.77 -34.05
CA ASN A 642 21.06 -4.88 -35.07
C ASN A 642 20.29 -5.03 -36.39
N PRO A 643 19.55 -4.01 -36.86
CA PRO A 643 18.74 -4.10 -38.07
C PRO A 643 19.51 -4.40 -39.36
N THR A 644 20.79 -4.01 -39.44
CA THR A 644 21.60 -4.16 -40.63
C THR A 644 22.02 -5.62 -40.92
N LEU A 645 21.97 -6.45 -39.87
CA LEU A 645 22.36 -7.86 -39.94
C LEU A 645 21.19 -8.80 -40.26
N VAL A 646 19.96 -8.30 -40.18
CA VAL A 646 18.77 -9.12 -40.40
C VAL A 646 18.62 -9.45 -41.89
N SER A 647 18.40 -10.71 -42.20
CA SER A 647 18.20 -11.18 -43.58
C SER A 647 16.94 -10.55 -44.20
N PRO A 648 16.95 -10.23 -45.52
CA PRO A 648 15.75 -9.75 -46.20
C PRO A 648 14.58 -10.75 -46.09
N GLY A 649 13.37 -10.27 -45.86
CA GLY A 649 12.19 -11.11 -45.72
C GLY A 649 12.10 -11.87 -44.37
N ALA A 650 13.01 -11.62 -43.43
CA ALA A 650 12.99 -12.30 -42.14
C ALA A 650 11.80 -11.91 -41.25
N ILE A 651 11.45 -12.84 -40.39
CA ILE A 651 10.45 -12.65 -39.32
C ILE A 651 11.20 -12.48 -37.99
N ILE A 652 10.89 -11.44 -37.24
CA ILE A 652 11.37 -11.27 -35.87
C ILE A 652 10.16 -11.34 -34.92
N CYS A 653 10.16 -12.31 -34.02
CA CYS A 653 9.17 -12.44 -32.97
C CYS A 653 9.78 -11.96 -31.64
N ASP A 654 9.35 -10.78 -31.15
CA ASP A 654 9.80 -10.23 -29.88
C ASP A 654 8.83 -10.57 -28.75
N ILE A 655 9.27 -11.46 -27.86
CA ILE A 655 8.52 -11.89 -26.67
C ILE A 655 8.97 -11.11 -25.42
N SER A 656 10.11 -10.44 -25.53
CA SER A 656 10.76 -9.77 -24.41
C SER A 656 9.98 -8.53 -23.96
N ARG A 657 9.94 -8.33 -22.65
CA ARG A 657 9.41 -7.09 -22.07
C ARG A 657 10.37 -6.61 -20.96
N PRO A 658 11.00 -5.44 -21.14
CA PRO A 658 10.90 -4.49 -22.27
C PRO A 658 11.33 -5.10 -23.61
N PRO A 659 10.87 -4.51 -24.77
CA PRO A 659 11.21 -5.02 -26.09
C PRO A 659 12.71 -5.05 -26.36
N ASN A 660 13.17 -6.09 -27.03
CA ASN A 660 14.56 -6.21 -27.47
C ASN A 660 14.79 -5.69 -28.92
N VAL A 661 13.72 -5.34 -29.61
CA VAL A 661 13.76 -4.78 -30.97
C VAL A 661 13.35 -3.31 -30.91
N SER A 662 14.14 -2.44 -31.54
CA SER A 662 13.82 -1.01 -31.63
C SER A 662 12.67 -0.73 -32.57
N PRO A 663 11.69 0.12 -32.22
CA PRO A 663 10.67 0.60 -33.17
C PRO A 663 11.27 1.27 -34.43
N LYS A 664 12.47 1.85 -34.31
CA LYS A 664 13.19 2.48 -35.43
C LYS A 664 13.56 1.48 -36.54
N ILE A 665 13.53 0.17 -36.28
CA ILE A 665 13.82 -0.84 -37.29
C ILE A 665 12.88 -0.72 -38.49
N LYS A 666 11.63 -0.31 -38.31
CA LYS A 666 10.65 -0.09 -39.38
C LYS A 666 10.99 1.09 -40.30
N GLU A 667 11.77 2.06 -39.81
CA GLU A 667 12.20 3.21 -40.59
C GLU A 667 13.31 2.83 -41.59
N VAL A 668 14.14 1.87 -41.21
CA VAL A 668 15.33 1.44 -41.97
C VAL A 668 15.15 0.12 -42.71
N ARG A 669 14.18 -0.72 -42.32
CA ARG A 669 13.96 -2.07 -42.85
C ARG A 669 12.46 -2.36 -43.03
N GLN A 670 11.93 -2.03 -44.20
CA GLN A 670 10.52 -2.30 -44.56
C GLN A 670 10.34 -3.72 -45.14
N ASP A 671 11.41 -4.41 -45.40
CA ASP A 671 11.46 -5.75 -46.00
C ASP A 671 11.39 -6.88 -44.96
N ILE A 672 11.34 -6.56 -43.66
CA ILE A 672 11.25 -7.53 -42.56
C ILE A 672 9.94 -7.41 -41.82
N LEU A 673 9.46 -8.51 -41.25
CA LEU A 673 8.25 -8.54 -40.42
C LEU A 673 8.61 -8.68 -38.96
N VAL A 674 8.41 -7.61 -38.17
CA VAL A 674 8.53 -7.69 -36.72
C VAL A 674 7.14 -7.94 -36.13
N ILE A 675 7.00 -8.96 -35.30
CA ILE A 675 5.77 -9.29 -34.58
C ILE A 675 5.98 -9.33 -33.09
N ASP A 676 4.96 -8.89 -32.37
CA ASP A 676 4.89 -9.04 -30.91
C ASP A 676 4.43 -10.47 -30.59
N GLY A 677 5.23 -11.21 -29.80
CA GLY A 677 4.86 -12.54 -29.34
C GLY A 677 3.86 -12.48 -28.17
N GLY A 678 2.82 -13.31 -28.22
CA GLY A 678 1.97 -13.55 -27.04
C GLY A 678 0.98 -12.45 -26.69
N ILE A 679 0.41 -11.72 -27.68
CA ILE A 679 -0.73 -10.82 -27.46
C ILE A 679 -2.04 -11.57 -27.79
N ILE A 680 -2.92 -11.60 -26.79
CA ILE A 680 -4.12 -12.43 -26.77
C ILE A 680 -5.37 -11.56 -26.71
N GLU A 681 -6.36 -11.86 -27.55
CA GLU A 681 -7.69 -11.34 -27.44
C GLU A 681 -8.50 -12.14 -26.42
N VAL A 682 -9.00 -11.44 -25.41
CA VAL A 682 -9.82 -12.02 -24.33
C VAL A 682 -11.28 -12.07 -24.78
N PRO A 683 -12.00 -13.17 -24.57
CA PRO A 683 -13.41 -13.25 -24.95
C PRO A 683 -14.24 -12.15 -24.27
N GLY A 684 -15.16 -11.55 -25.04
CA GLY A 684 -15.97 -10.42 -24.57
C GLY A 684 -15.24 -9.07 -24.49
N ARG A 685 -13.95 -9.03 -24.78
CA ARG A 685 -13.11 -7.81 -24.81
C ARG A 685 -13.30 -6.93 -23.55
N PRO A 686 -13.07 -7.46 -22.33
CA PRO A 686 -13.29 -6.71 -21.10
C PRO A 686 -12.33 -5.51 -20.98
N SER A 687 -12.72 -4.49 -20.19
CA SER A 687 -11.75 -3.51 -19.68
C SER A 687 -10.91 -4.15 -18.59
N LEU A 688 -9.63 -3.78 -18.50
CA LEU A 688 -8.72 -4.23 -17.43
C LEU A 688 -8.69 -3.21 -16.27
N GLY A 689 -9.41 -2.09 -16.39
CA GLY A 689 -9.35 -0.99 -15.44
C GLY A 689 -8.00 -0.25 -15.43
N TRP A 690 -7.09 -0.65 -16.28
CA TRP A 690 -5.79 -0.02 -16.52
C TRP A 690 -5.31 -0.30 -17.93
N ASN A 691 -4.64 0.68 -18.54
CA ASN A 691 -4.05 0.54 -19.87
C ASN A 691 -2.61 -0.02 -19.76
N PHE A 692 -2.43 -1.27 -20.14
CA PHE A 692 -1.11 -1.92 -20.21
C PHE A 692 -0.36 -1.66 -21.53
N GLY A 693 -0.69 -0.61 -22.27
CA GLY A 693 -0.15 -0.32 -23.60
C GLY A 693 -0.86 -1.07 -24.73
N LEU A 694 -1.96 -1.77 -24.43
CA LEU A 694 -2.73 -2.56 -25.37
C LEU A 694 -4.14 -2.02 -25.54
N GLU A 695 -4.76 -2.25 -26.69
CA GLU A 695 -6.16 -1.93 -26.92
C GLU A 695 -7.09 -2.74 -26.00
N ARG A 696 -8.27 -2.20 -25.73
CA ARG A 696 -9.28 -2.86 -24.89
C ARG A 696 -9.56 -4.29 -25.37
N GLY A 697 -9.54 -5.22 -24.44
CA GLY A 697 -9.77 -6.64 -24.69
C GLY A 697 -8.54 -7.42 -25.12
N LEU A 698 -7.37 -6.78 -25.19
CA LEU A 698 -6.10 -7.44 -25.42
C LEU A 698 -5.29 -7.54 -24.14
N VAL A 699 -4.60 -8.66 -23.97
CA VAL A 699 -3.71 -8.93 -22.84
C VAL A 699 -2.45 -9.65 -23.30
N TYR A 700 -1.43 -9.62 -22.47
CA TYR A 700 -0.28 -10.51 -22.64
C TYR A 700 -0.66 -11.94 -22.28
N ALA A 701 -0.06 -12.91 -22.93
CA ALA A 701 -0.35 -14.34 -22.75
C ALA A 701 -0.17 -14.80 -21.29
N CYS A 702 0.77 -14.23 -20.55
CA CYS A 702 0.95 -14.53 -19.12
C CYS A 702 -0.26 -14.12 -18.28
N MET A 703 -0.92 -13.01 -18.59
CA MET A 703 -2.18 -12.61 -17.96
C MET A 703 -3.31 -13.57 -18.36
N ALA A 704 -3.40 -13.93 -19.65
CA ALA A 704 -4.40 -14.87 -20.16
C ALA A 704 -4.29 -16.25 -19.49
N GLU A 705 -3.07 -16.77 -19.25
CA GLU A 705 -2.85 -18.02 -18.52
C GLU A 705 -3.48 -17.95 -17.12
N THR A 706 -3.25 -16.85 -16.39
CA THR A 706 -3.81 -16.67 -15.05
C THR A 706 -5.35 -16.60 -15.09
N MET A 707 -5.91 -15.91 -16.10
CA MET A 707 -7.35 -15.81 -16.32
C MET A 707 -7.97 -17.20 -16.58
N MET A 708 -7.35 -17.99 -17.44
CA MET A 708 -7.82 -19.36 -17.77
C MET A 708 -7.79 -20.28 -16.55
N LEU A 709 -6.73 -20.21 -15.72
CA LEU A 709 -6.68 -20.98 -14.48
C LEU A 709 -7.80 -20.61 -13.51
N ALA A 710 -8.15 -19.34 -13.44
CA ALA A 710 -9.28 -18.90 -12.62
C ALA A 710 -10.62 -19.36 -13.19
N LEU A 711 -10.82 -19.33 -14.50
CA LEU A 711 -12.02 -19.86 -15.17
C LEU A 711 -12.20 -21.35 -14.93
N GLU A 712 -11.10 -22.12 -14.86
CA GLU A 712 -11.11 -23.56 -14.56
C GLU A 712 -11.13 -23.87 -13.06
N HIS A 713 -11.13 -22.87 -12.19
CA HIS A 713 -10.94 -23.04 -10.74
C HIS A 713 -9.72 -23.89 -10.38
N SER A 714 -8.68 -23.83 -11.22
CA SER A 714 -7.42 -24.57 -11.05
C SER A 714 -6.43 -23.73 -10.25
N TYR A 715 -6.41 -23.95 -8.96
CA TYR A 715 -5.62 -23.14 -8.01
C TYR A 715 -4.38 -23.92 -7.53
N THR A 716 -3.47 -24.19 -8.47
CA THR A 716 -2.22 -24.91 -8.21
C THR A 716 -1.03 -24.16 -8.79
N ASP A 717 0.15 -24.38 -8.22
CA ASP A 717 1.40 -23.86 -8.76
C ASP A 717 1.69 -24.48 -10.12
N ILE A 718 1.85 -23.63 -11.15
CA ILE A 718 2.11 -24.08 -12.53
C ILE A 718 3.01 -23.09 -13.25
N SER A 719 3.72 -23.55 -14.29
CA SER A 719 4.62 -22.72 -15.11
C SER A 719 5.73 -22.02 -14.31
N LEU A 720 6.15 -22.60 -13.18
CA LEU A 720 7.19 -22.04 -12.31
C LEU A 720 8.59 -22.51 -12.73
N GLY A 721 9.57 -21.66 -12.45
CA GLY A 721 11.00 -21.96 -12.70
C GLY A 721 11.39 -21.88 -14.17
N THR A 722 12.43 -22.64 -14.54
CA THR A 722 13.01 -22.67 -15.90
C THR A 722 12.55 -23.84 -16.75
N ASP A 723 11.99 -24.88 -16.15
CA ASP A 723 11.66 -26.13 -16.82
C ASP A 723 10.15 -26.23 -17.04
N LEU A 724 9.69 -25.71 -18.18
CA LEU A 724 8.30 -25.78 -18.58
C LEU A 724 8.01 -27.14 -19.24
N SER A 725 6.96 -27.80 -18.77
CA SER A 725 6.50 -29.05 -19.36
C SER A 725 5.77 -28.78 -20.69
N VAL A 726 6.11 -29.55 -21.74
CA VAL A 726 5.40 -29.50 -23.02
C VAL A 726 3.91 -29.82 -22.84
N GLU A 727 3.60 -30.72 -21.92
CA GLU A 727 2.21 -31.09 -21.59
C GLU A 727 1.41 -29.86 -21.09
N ASN A 728 2.00 -29.05 -20.20
CA ASN A 728 1.37 -27.83 -19.72
C ASN A 728 1.18 -26.81 -20.86
N ILE A 729 2.15 -26.66 -21.77
CA ILE A 729 2.02 -25.77 -22.91
C ILE A 729 0.85 -26.19 -23.81
N LEU A 730 0.72 -27.48 -24.11
CA LEU A 730 -0.39 -28.02 -24.88
C LEU A 730 -1.71 -27.95 -24.11
N HIS A 731 -1.70 -28.09 -22.79
CA HIS A 731 -2.86 -27.92 -21.94
C HIS A 731 -3.43 -26.50 -22.06
N PHE A 732 -2.61 -25.47 -21.93
CA PHE A 732 -3.07 -24.09 -22.07
C PHE A 732 -3.55 -23.75 -23.47
N ARG A 733 -2.99 -24.36 -24.52
CA ARG A 733 -3.52 -24.23 -25.88
C ARG A 733 -4.97 -24.76 -25.96
N ARG A 734 -5.27 -25.91 -25.33
CA ARG A 734 -6.63 -26.48 -25.27
C ARG A 734 -7.56 -25.60 -24.43
N LEU A 735 -7.11 -25.07 -23.28
CA LEU A 735 -7.89 -24.16 -22.47
C LEU A 735 -8.23 -22.85 -23.21
N ALA A 736 -7.28 -22.31 -23.95
CA ALA A 736 -7.50 -21.12 -24.77
C ALA A 736 -8.63 -21.36 -25.80
N GLN A 737 -8.62 -22.50 -26.49
CA GLN A 737 -9.68 -22.90 -27.43
C GLN A 737 -11.04 -23.06 -26.71
N LYS A 738 -11.07 -23.74 -25.55
CA LYS A 738 -12.28 -23.95 -24.75
C LYS A 738 -12.92 -22.63 -24.35
N HIS A 739 -12.13 -21.70 -23.80
CA HIS A 739 -12.64 -20.46 -23.24
C HIS A 739 -12.78 -19.31 -24.26
N GLY A 740 -12.23 -19.47 -25.46
CA GLY A 740 -12.29 -18.47 -26.53
C GLY A 740 -11.19 -17.42 -26.50
N PHE A 741 -10.07 -17.70 -25.83
CA PHE A 741 -8.86 -16.90 -25.97
C PHE A 741 -8.21 -17.22 -27.30
N LYS A 742 -7.82 -16.21 -28.05
CA LYS A 742 -7.19 -16.38 -29.35
C LYS A 742 -6.08 -15.37 -29.55
N ILE A 743 -5.12 -15.70 -30.40
CA ILE A 743 -4.13 -14.73 -30.82
C ILE A 743 -4.87 -13.58 -31.49
N SER A 744 -4.52 -12.36 -31.10
CA SER A 744 -5.01 -11.18 -31.79
C SER A 744 -4.48 -11.15 -33.24
N GLN A 745 -5.00 -10.25 -34.04
CA GLN A 745 -4.35 -9.88 -35.30
C GLN A 745 -2.86 -9.66 -35.05
N LEU A 746 -1.97 -10.11 -35.97
CA LEU A 746 -0.52 -9.88 -35.83
C LEU A 746 -0.24 -8.41 -35.54
N ARG A 747 0.59 -8.15 -34.58
CA ARG A 747 0.95 -6.82 -34.10
C ARG A 747 2.43 -6.59 -34.17
N SER A 748 2.83 -5.36 -34.27
CA SER A 748 4.20 -4.93 -34.29
C SER A 748 4.33 -3.65 -33.49
N PHE A 749 5.10 -3.69 -32.40
CA PHE A 749 5.22 -2.58 -31.44
C PHE A 749 3.85 -2.13 -30.92
N ASP A 750 3.08 -3.11 -30.44
CA ASP A 750 1.73 -2.97 -29.88
C ASP A 750 0.66 -2.41 -30.87
N ARG A 751 0.98 -2.28 -32.18
CA ARG A 751 0.06 -1.82 -33.22
C ARG A 751 -0.30 -2.94 -34.21
N PRO A 752 -1.56 -3.01 -34.69
CA PRO A 752 -1.96 -3.98 -35.70
C PRO A 752 -1.10 -3.87 -36.98
N ILE A 753 -0.80 -5.01 -37.58
CA ILE A 753 -0.15 -5.08 -38.90
C ILE A 753 -1.25 -5.23 -39.95
N SER A 754 -1.35 -4.27 -40.84
CA SER A 754 -2.27 -4.27 -42.00
C SER A 754 -1.99 -5.41 -42.97
#